data_06617fd6d84680bdd6e175e41d97afb9
#
_entry.id   06617fd6d84680bdd6e175e41d97afb9
#
_cell.length_a   1.000
_cell.length_b   1.000
_cell.length_c   1.000
_cell.angle_alpha   90.00
_cell.angle_beta   90.00
_cell.angle_gamma   90.00
#
_symmetry.space_group_name_H-M   'P 1'
#
loop_
_entity.id
_entity.type
_entity.pdbx_description
1 polymer ?
#
loop_
_entity_poly.entity_id
_entity_poly.type
_entity_poly.pdbx_seq_one_letter_code
_entity_poly.pdbx_strand_id
1 'polypeptide(L)'
;MYTLDNIDQLIVYTKGLNLLYVEDNLDARETTLFLLEDFFDNVVVATNGEEGLEKFKEHNIDLIITDINMPKLNGLDMIREIREIDKEILIFVLSAYNESGFFMESIKLGVEGYLLKPIEIDQFLGILNKIVSTLALMQQAKTNLHFLKEYEALTNSSAIVSKADINGNIIFVNEKFCNVTGYTPEELIGKNHNIIKHPEMQKEFFEELWHTIKEKKSIWCGVIKILSKDKKSLYMDATIKPILDADGEIVEYIALRKDVTDIMNPKKQLRDTIKNLENPLVIYIKLEEYSVLEELFDTEIIEKIQEKITKYLQVKVQEVCNFEKIFQLGNGEYAIVQEEKLCLGESREEFFKKLKIFQEKVRNDRIDIGETNYDIAVLISVAYSSQQVLESAMLGIKKLLNSKETFIWANNLAYEKRELAKANIKSITMIDTAIKTKNIISYFQPIINNETQEIEKYESLVRLIDEGGNVLTPYHFLDIAKKSKYYPLITDIILEHSFAALVQTQKEVSINLSAVDIEKEETRSKIFMLLERYKEHSSRIVFELLEDENVKNFELLKEFISDVKKLGVKIAIDDFGSGYSNFERLIHFSPDILKIDGSLVRDIATNEYSLSVVKTIIAFAKEQKIKTVAEFVENEEIFTILKRLGVDYSQGYYFAKPEALQVVTS
;
A
#
# COMPACT_ATOMS: atom_id res chain seq x y z
N MET A 1 38.99 -64.62 11.75
CA MET A 1 40.21 -64.74 10.92
C MET A 1 40.26 -63.46 10.07
N TYR A 2 41.15 -62.52 10.42
CA TYR A 2 41.33 -61.31 9.64
C TYR A 2 42.09 -61.64 8.35
N THR A 3 41.60 -61.17 7.19
CA THR A 3 42.31 -61.29 5.91
C THR A 3 43.37 -60.19 5.82
N LEU A 4 44.46 -60.37 5.08
CA LEU A 4 45.49 -59.39 4.85
C LEU A 4 44.91 -58.04 4.42
N ASP A 5 43.91 -58.05 3.55
CA ASP A 5 43.23 -56.80 3.05
C ASP A 5 42.54 -56.02 4.19
N ASN A 6 42.04 -56.66 5.26
CA ASN A 6 41.44 -56.01 6.41
C ASN A 6 42.49 -55.36 7.34
N ILE A 7 43.66 -55.94 7.43
CA ILE A 7 44.73 -55.38 8.28
C ILE A 7 45.30 -54.10 7.63
N ASP A 8 45.55 -54.11 6.33
CA ASP A 8 46.02 -52.93 5.59
C ASP A 8 45.05 -51.74 5.69
N GLN A 9 43.72 -52.01 5.66
CA GLN A 9 42.72 -50.95 5.85
C GLN A 9 42.75 -50.45 7.31
N LEU A 10 42.88 -51.25 8.30
CA LEU A 10 42.99 -50.85 9.71
C LEU A 10 44.21 -49.96 9.91
N ILE A 11 45.37 -50.33 9.36
CA ILE A 11 46.60 -49.58 9.43
C ILE A 11 46.44 -48.17 8.80
N VAL A 12 45.82 -48.07 7.64
CA VAL A 12 45.57 -46.78 6.97
C VAL A 12 44.72 -45.86 7.83
N TYR A 13 43.74 -46.37 8.54
CA TYR A 13 42.88 -45.54 9.44
C TYR A 13 43.57 -45.15 10.75
N THR A 14 44.37 -46.09 11.35
CA THR A 14 45.00 -45.85 12.62
C THR A 14 46.25 -45.01 12.54
N LYS A 15 46.94 -45.03 11.42
CA LYS A 15 48.16 -44.20 11.17
C LYS A 15 47.93 -42.70 11.33
N GLY A 16 46.72 -42.20 11.03
CA GLY A 16 46.34 -40.82 11.19
C GLY A 16 45.93 -40.42 12.62
N LEU A 17 45.90 -41.34 13.57
CA LEU A 17 45.49 -41.11 14.95
C LEU A 17 46.68 -40.85 15.86
N ASN A 18 46.52 -39.93 16.82
CA ASN A 18 47.51 -39.66 17.88
C ASN A 18 47.17 -40.55 19.10
N LEU A 19 48.03 -41.51 19.38
CA LEU A 19 47.89 -42.41 20.49
C LEU A 19 48.69 -41.93 21.70
N LEU A 20 48.07 -41.81 22.86
CA LEU A 20 48.78 -41.74 24.14
C LEU A 20 48.92 -43.13 24.75
N TYR A 21 50.16 -43.60 24.90
CA TYR A 21 50.48 -44.88 25.52
C TYR A 21 51.15 -44.64 26.87
N VAL A 22 50.57 -45.21 27.96
CA VAL A 22 51.06 -45.00 29.32
C VAL A 22 51.39 -46.33 29.96
N GLU A 23 52.68 -46.52 30.32
CA GLU A 23 53.23 -47.76 30.87
C GLU A 23 54.45 -47.45 31.71
N ASP A 24 54.51 -47.86 32.97
CA ASP A 24 55.61 -47.60 33.86
C ASP A 24 56.81 -48.59 33.69
N ASN A 25 56.49 -49.87 33.38
CA ASN A 25 57.50 -50.90 33.19
C ASN A 25 58.26 -50.68 31.88
N LEU A 26 59.60 -50.54 31.96
CA LEU A 26 60.38 -50.26 30.76
C LEU A 26 60.34 -51.39 29.71
N ASP A 27 60.50 -52.64 30.13
CA ASP A 27 60.49 -53.78 29.17
C ASP A 27 59.15 -53.98 28.50
N ALA A 28 58.02 -53.85 29.27
CA ALA A 28 56.68 -53.92 28.74
C ALA A 28 56.38 -52.73 27.81
N ARG A 29 56.86 -51.53 28.14
CA ARG A 29 56.71 -50.34 27.36
C ARG A 29 57.41 -50.45 26.02
N GLU A 30 58.71 -50.89 26.01
CA GLU A 30 59.44 -51.03 24.75
C GLU A 30 58.85 -52.12 23.84
N THR A 31 58.43 -53.25 24.40
CA THR A 31 57.82 -54.34 23.66
C THR A 31 56.50 -53.98 23.02
N THR A 32 55.63 -53.30 23.80
CA THR A 32 54.32 -52.86 23.33
C THR A 32 54.47 -51.70 22.35
N LEU A 33 55.38 -50.76 22.59
CA LEU A 33 55.64 -49.62 21.71
C LEU A 33 56.02 -50.11 20.29
N PHE A 34 56.88 -51.10 20.18
CA PHE A 34 57.24 -51.71 18.93
C PHE A 34 56.03 -52.22 18.14
N LEU A 35 55.07 -52.84 18.79
CA LEU A 35 53.80 -53.24 18.20
C LEU A 35 52.90 -52.05 17.78
N LEU A 36 52.83 -51.00 18.65
CA LEU A 36 51.98 -49.85 18.42
C LEU A 36 52.48 -48.99 17.21
N GLU A 37 53.78 -48.86 17.01
CA GLU A 37 54.43 -48.12 15.93
C GLU A 37 54.12 -48.73 14.55
N ASP A 38 53.80 -50.00 14.46
CA ASP A 38 53.34 -50.64 13.20
C ASP A 38 51.94 -50.10 12.76
N PHE A 39 51.14 -49.64 13.72
CA PHE A 39 49.76 -49.22 13.48
C PHE A 39 49.53 -47.69 13.63
N PHE A 40 50.39 -46.99 14.37
CA PHE A 40 50.20 -45.54 14.65
C PHE A 40 51.51 -44.79 14.28
N ASP A 41 51.35 -43.75 13.48
CA ASP A 41 52.51 -42.89 13.11
C ASP A 41 52.88 -41.92 14.29
N ASN A 42 51.91 -41.60 15.16
CA ASN A 42 52.10 -40.67 16.26
C ASN A 42 51.77 -41.35 17.61
N VAL A 43 52.77 -41.86 18.29
CA VAL A 43 52.62 -42.42 19.64
C VAL A 43 53.30 -41.53 20.66
N VAL A 44 52.53 -40.92 21.53
CA VAL A 44 52.98 -40.14 22.69
C VAL A 44 53.11 -41.11 23.88
N VAL A 45 54.31 -41.28 24.41
CA VAL A 45 54.59 -42.25 25.47
C VAL A 45 54.77 -41.57 26.81
N ALA A 46 54.10 -42.08 27.86
CA ALA A 46 54.27 -41.63 29.26
C ALA A 46 54.60 -42.82 30.17
N THR A 47 55.30 -42.51 31.25
CA THR A 47 55.85 -43.50 32.22
C THR A 47 55.04 -43.62 33.50
N ASN A 48 54.01 -42.84 33.67
CA ASN A 48 53.09 -42.88 34.82
C ASN A 48 51.84 -42.01 34.50
N GLY A 49 50.79 -42.08 35.32
CA GLY A 49 49.55 -41.35 35.07
C GLY A 49 49.66 -39.84 35.17
N GLU A 50 50.55 -39.26 35.97
CA GLU A 50 50.78 -37.80 36.04
C GLU A 50 51.33 -37.28 34.71
N GLU A 51 52.37 -37.94 34.21
CA GLU A 51 52.96 -37.64 32.90
C GLU A 51 51.95 -37.85 31.77
N GLY A 52 51.14 -38.93 31.89
CA GLY A 52 50.07 -39.25 30.94
C GLY A 52 49.02 -38.14 30.87
N LEU A 53 48.58 -37.63 32.01
CA LEU A 53 47.63 -36.52 32.08
C LEU A 53 48.20 -35.21 31.57
N GLU A 54 49.49 -34.92 31.83
CA GLU A 54 50.19 -33.74 31.34
C GLU A 54 50.29 -33.79 29.81
N LYS A 55 50.75 -34.91 29.25
CA LYS A 55 50.86 -35.12 27.80
C LYS A 55 49.49 -35.10 27.12
N PHE A 56 48.42 -35.57 27.76
CA PHE A 56 47.04 -35.46 27.23
C PHE A 56 46.64 -34.01 27.10
N LYS A 57 47.02 -33.13 28.03
CA LYS A 57 46.69 -31.70 27.95
C LYS A 57 47.55 -30.91 26.93
N GLU A 58 48.75 -31.39 26.67
CA GLU A 58 49.70 -30.74 25.76
C GLU A 58 49.53 -31.16 24.28
N HIS A 59 49.05 -32.36 24.03
CA HIS A 59 48.93 -32.94 22.69
C HIS A 59 47.49 -33.19 22.32
N ASN A 60 47.20 -33.15 21.03
CA ASN A 60 45.89 -33.55 20.52
C ASN A 60 45.84 -35.10 20.45
N ILE A 61 45.27 -35.75 21.46
CA ILE A 61 45.20 -37.22 21.58
C ILE A 61 43.80 -37.70 21.10
N ASP A 62 43.77 -38.72 20.24
CA ASP A 62 42.57 -39.34 19.72
C ASP A 62 42.21 -40.62 20.44
N LEU A 63 43.22 -41.28 21.04
CA LEU A 63 43.10 -42.59 21.68
C LEU A 63 44.08 -42.73 22.84
N ILE A 64 43.68 -43.40 23.91
CA ILE A 64 44.55 -43.71 25.07
C ILE A 64 44.62 -45.20 25.26
N ILE A 65 45.85 -45.73 25.44
CA ILE A 65 46.10 -47.09 25.90
C ILE A 65 46.94 -46.94 27.18
N THR A 66 46.44 -47.39 28.33
CA THR A 66 47.14 -47.20 29.61
C THR A 66 47.17 -48.46 30.47
N ASP A 67 48.26 -48.68 31.16
CA ASP A 67 48.29 -49.64 32.29
C ASP A 67 47.45 -49.09 33.46
N ILE A 68 46.96 -49.99 34.28
CA ILE A 68 46.21 -49.68 35.50
C ILE A 68 47.17 -49.35 36.65
N ASN A 69 48.15 -50.21 36.88
CA ASN A 69 49.01 -50.17 38.06
C ASN A 69 50.32 -49.45 37.77
N MET A 70 50.33 -48.17 38.06
CA MET A 70 51.53 -47.33 37.84
C MET A 70 51.83 -46.47 39.08
N PRO A 71 53.13 -46.12 39.32
CA PRO A 71 53.51 -45.21 40.39
C PRO A 71 52.96 -43.81 40.20
N LYS A 72 52.92 -43.00 41.27
CA LYS A 72 52.44 -41.62 41.37
C LYS A 72 50.91 -41.52 41.16
N LEU A 73 50.41 -41.51 39.96
CA LEU A 73 49.01 -41.58 39.63
C LEU A 73 48.74 -42.88 38.85
N ASN A 74 47.83 -43.69 39.35
CA ASN A 74 47.44 -44.93 38.66
C ASN A 74 46.57 -44.68 37.44
N GLY A 75 46.45 -45.66 36.55
CA GLY A 75 45.71 -45.48 35.26
C GLY A 75 44.26 -45.14 35.46
N LEU A 76 43.55 -45.69 36.46
CA LEU A 76 42.12 -45.40 36.69
C LEU A 76 41.88 -43.96 37.21
N ASP A 77 42.75 -43.50 38.08
CA ASP A 77 42.71 -42.10 38.57
C ASP A 77 43.04 -41.12 37.47
N MET A 78 44.01 -41.45 36.61
CA MET A 78 44.30 -40.66 35.39
C MET A 78 43.08 -40.63 34.46
N ILE A 79 42.43 -41.74 34.19
CA ILE A 79 41.23 -41.83 33.38
C ILE A 79 40.09 -40.97 33.98
N ARG A 80 39.92 -40.97 35.30
CA ARG A 80 38.91 -40.13 35.95
C ARG A 80 39.13 -38.65 35.72
N GLU A 81 40.37 -38.18 35.82
CA GLU A 81 40.72 -36.79 35.56
C GLU A 81 40.56 -36.44 34.04
N ILE A 82 40.93 -37.34 33.15
CA ILE A 82 40.74 -37.17 31.72
C ILE A 82 39.25 -37.07 31.36
N ARG A 83 38.36 -37.87 31.95
CA ARG A 83 36.90 -37.84 31.74
C ARG A 83 36.25 -36.54 32.21
N GLU A 84 36.87 -35.80 33.14
CA GLU A 84 36.41 -34.45 33.49
C GLU A 84 36.74 -33.43 32.39
N ILE A 85 37.74 -33.72 31.54
CA ILE A 85 38.18 -32.86 30.43
C ILE A 85 37.50 -33.25 29.12
N ASP A 86 37.53 -34.56 28.81
CA ASP A 86 36.92 -35.14 27.61
C ASP A 86 36.16 -36.43 27.95
N LYS A 87 34.85 -36.41 27.79
CA LYS A 87 33.94 -37.54 28.06
C LYS A 87 33.90 -38.57 26.93
N GLU A 88 34.33 -38.21 25.74
CA GLU A 88 34.16 -38.98 24.52
C GLU A 88 35.44 -39.66 24.03
N ILE A 89 36.62 -39.30 24.59
CA ILE A 89 37.91 -39.87 24.17
C ILE A 89 37.93 -41.38 24.36
N LEU A 90 38.45 -42.12 23.37
CA LEU A 90 38.52 -43.57 23.40
C LEU A 90 39.67 -44.02 24.34
N ILE A 91 39.36 -44.85 25.33
CA ILE A 91 40.35 -45.35 26.31
C ILE A 91 40.32 -46.88 26.40
N PHE A 92 41.49 -47.46 26.23
CA PHE A 92 41.69 -48.91 26.43
C PHE A 92 42.71 -49.13 27.55
N VAL A 93 42.46 -50.16 28.34
CA VAL A 93 43.28 -50.46 29.53
C VAL A 93 44.05 -51.73 29.32
N LEU A 94 45.34 -51.69 29.69
CA LEU A 94 46.21 -52.88 29.77
C LEU A 94 46.04 -53.50 31.14
N SER A 95 45.85 -54.81 31.23
CA SER A 95 45.67 -55.54 32.49
C SER A 95 46.40 -56.86 32.53
N ALA A 96 46.97 -57.20 33.67
CA ALA A 96 47.49 -58.57 33.91
C ALA A 96 46.39 -59.52 34.30
N TYR A 97 46.58 -60.82 34.07
CA TYR A 97 45.56 -61.89 34.16
C TYR A 97 44.86 -62.04 35.52
N ASN A 98 45.31 -61.33 36.61
CA ASN A 98 44.84 -61.50 37.99
C ASN A 98 44.17 -60.26 38.61
N GLU A 99 43.73 -59.25 37.82
CA GLU A 99 43.28 -57.95 38.33
C GLU A 99 41.76 -57.75 38.28
N SER A 100 40.98 -58.77 38.66
CA SER A 100 39.49 -58.71 38.58
C SER A 100 38.83 -57.60 39.42
N GLY A 101 39.53 -57.00 40.41
CA GLY A 101 38.99 -55.89 41.22
C GLY A 101 38.82 -54.57 40.52
N PHE A 102 39.68 -54.25 39.53
CA PHE A 102 39.67 -52.99 38.79
C PHE A 102 38.72 -52.98 37.56
N PHE A 103 38.27 -54.17 37.17
CA PHE A 103 37.41 -54.34 36.00
C PHE A 103 36.05 -53.59 36.14
N MET A 104 35.42 -53.67 37.33
CA MET A 104 34.15 -53.00 37.59
C MET A 104 34.26 -51.47 37.66
N GLU A 105 35.41 -50.96 38.07
CA GLU A 105 35.65 -49.53 38.18
C GLU A 105 35.91 -48.89 36.81
N SER A 106 36.72 -49.54 35.99
CA SER A 106 36.98 -49.08 34.66
C SER A 106 35.75 -49.09 33.74
N ILE A 107 34.82 -50.05 33.90
CA ILE A 107 33.53 -50.02 33.20
C ILE A 107 32.73 -48.76 33.60
N LYS A 108 32.73 -48.40 34.89
CA LYS A 108 32.06 -47.13 35.35
C LYS A 108 32.68 -45.88 34.79
N LEU A 109 33.97 -45.90 34.48
CA LEU A 109 34.71 -44.80 33.85
C LEU A 109 34.53 -44.77 32.32
N GLY A 110 33.76 -45.66 31.73
CA GLY A 110 33.50 -45.68 30.31
C GLY A 110 34.73 -46.05 29.48
N VAL A 111 35.45 -47.08 29.88
CA VAL A 111 36.56 -47.64 29.10
C VAL A 111 36.01 -48.55 28.01
N GLU A 112 36.46 -48.40 26.78
CA GLU A 112 35.96 -49.12 25.59
C GLU A 112 36.39 -50.58 25.52
N GLY A 113 37.50 -50.90 26.18
CA GLY A 113 37.98 -52.30 26.17
C GLY A 113 39.26 -52.50 26.97
N TYR A 114 39.65 -53.81 27.05
CA TYR A 114 40.83 -54.30 27.80
C TYR A 114 41.77 -55.05 26.88
N LEU A 115 43.02 -54.88 27.06
CA LEU A 115 44.11 -55.66 26.47
C LEU A 115 44.81 -56.44 27.58
N LEU A 116 44.97 -57.70 27.41
CA LEU A 116 45.71 -58.53 28.35
C LEU A 116 47.24 -58.51 28.05
N LYS A 117 48.02 -58.48 29.10
CA LYS A 117 49.50 -58.59 28.96
C LYS A 117 49.94 -60.07 29.05
N PRO A 118 50.82 -60.55 28.15
CA PRO A 118 51.37 -59.88 26.98
C PRO A 118 50.30 -59.72 25.85
N ILE A 119 50.34 -58.62 25.09
CA ILE A 119 49.37 -58.31 24.07
C ILE A 119 49.43 -59.35 22.96
N GLU A 120 48.34 -60.05 22.73
CA GLU A 120 48.16 -60.96 21.59
C GLU A 120 47.63 -60.19 20.35
N ILE A 121 48.27 -60.44 19.18
CA ILE A 121 47.94 -59.73 17.96
C ILE A 121 46.46 -59.83 17.58
N ASP A 122 45.81 -60.97 17.73
CA ASP A 122 44.42 -61.14 17.41
C ASP A 122 43.49 -60.30 18.30
N GLN A 123 43.80 -60.19 19.60
CA GLN A 123 43.07 -59.33 20.54
C GLN A 123 43.29 -57.84 20.19
N PHE A 124 44.48 -57.47 19.85
CA PHE A 124 44.83 -56.09 19.45
C PHE A 124 44.12 -55.69 18.17
N LEU A 125 44.13 -56.53 17.14
CA LEU A 125 43.42 -56.31 15.88
C LEU A 125 41.89 -56.19 16.11
N GLY A 126 41.31 -56.98 17.05
CA GLY A 126 39.92 -56.87 17.44
C GLY A 126 39.58 -55.49 18.01
N ILE A 127 40.47 -54.93 18.83
CA ILE A 127 40.32 -53.60 19.41
C ILE A 127 40.49 -52.50 18.35
N LEU A 128 41.49 -52.61 17.50
CA LEU A 128 41.69 -51.66 16.40
C LEU A 128 40.46 -51.58 15.49
N ASN A 129 39.87 -52.71 15.17
CA ASN A 129 38.66 -52.76 14.36
C ASN A 129 37.48 -52.07 15.08
N LYS A 130 37.32 -52.24 16.37
CA LYS A 130 36.32 -51.57 17.21
C LYS A 130 36.56 -50.04 17.22
N ILE A 131 37.79 -49.60 17.40
CA ILE A 131 38.22 -48.18 17.34
C ILE A 131 37.81 -47.54 16.00
N VAL A 132 38.28 -48.13 14.89
CA VAL A 132 38.02 -47.61 13.53
C VAL A 132 36.52 -47.56 13.26
N SER A 133 35.77 -48.59 13.63
CA SER A 133 34.30 -48.63 13.44
C SER A 133 33.60 -47.52 14.23
N THR A 134 34.00 -47.31 15.48
CA THR A 134 33.41 -46.27 16.35
C THR A 134 33.70 -44.88 15.84
N LEU A 135 34.95 -44.58 15.46
CA LEU A 135 35.36 -43.29 14.91
C LEU A 135 34.69 -42.98 13.56
N ALA A 136 34.56 -44.00 12.69
CA ALA A 136 33.86 -43.87 11.40
C ALA A 136 32.38 -43.52 11.59
N LEU A 137 31.69 -44.19 12.54
CA LEU A 137 30.32 -43.85 12.88
C LEU A 137 30.14 -42.46 13.43
N MET A 138 31.01 -42.03 14.35
CA MET A 138 31.00 -40.69 14.92
C MET A 138 31.23 -39.62 13.83
N GLN A 139 32.18 -39.83 12.93
CA GLN A 139 32.45 -38.92 11.83
C GLN A 139 31.29 -38.85 10.85
N GLN A 140 30.66 -39.97 10.51
CA GLN A 140 29.49 -40.02 9.67
C GLN A 140 28.32 -39.27 10.30
N ALA A 141 28.07 -39.47 11.60
CA ALA A 141 27.02 -38.76 12.35
C ALA A 141 27.25 -37.25 12.34
N LYS A 142 28.51 -36.79 12.60
CA LYS A 142 28.89 -35.38 12.55
C LYS A 142 28.69 -34.76 11.17
N THR A 143 29.09 -35.49 10.13
CA THR A 143 28.92 -35.08 8.73
C THR A 143 27.43 -34.98 8.36
N ASN A 144 26.66 -35.99 8.72
CA ASN A 144 25.21 -35.98 8.49
C ASN A 144 24.51 -34.82 9.20
N LEU A 145 24.87 -34.54 10.45
CA LEU A 145 24.34 -33.40 11.20
C LEU A 145 24.72 -32.06 10.53
N HIS A 146 25.95 -31.96 10.04
CA HIS A 146 26.38 -30.76 9.30
C HIS A 146 25.54 -30.58 8.03
N PHE A 147 25.38 -31.63 7.21
CA PHE A 147 24.53 -31.55 6.02
C PHE A 147 23.09 -31.18 6.34
N LEU A 148 22.50 -31.74 7.40
CA LEU A 148 21.14 -31.41 7.82
C LEU A 148 21.00 -29.92 8.18
N LYS A 149 21.98 -29.35 8.89
CA LYS A 149 21.99 -27.91 9.19
C LYS A 149 22.10 -27.04 7.93
N GLU A 150 22.94 -27.42 6.98
CA GLU A 150 23.09 -26.70 5.70
C GLU A 150 21.79 -26.81 4.88
N TYR A 151 21.14 -27.96 4.79
CA TYR A 151 19.85 -28.11 4.12
C TYR A 151 18.75 -27.28 4.80
N GLU A 152 18.72 -27.24 6.13
CA GLU A 152 17.78 -26.40 6.88
C GLU A 152 18.01 -24.91 6.61
N ALA A 153 19.26 -24.45 6.63
CA ALA A 153 19.63 -23.07 6.32
C ALA A 153 19.26 -22.69 4.89
N LEU A 154 19.52 -23.56 3.91
CA LEU A 154 19.14 -23.35 2.51
C LEU A 154 17.61 -23.26 2.35
N THR A 155 16.86 -24.16 2.97
CA THR A 155 15.40 -24.17 2.92
C THR A 155 14.83 -22.90 3.54
N ASN A 156 15.34 -22.50 4.72
CA ASN A 156 14.91 -21.28 5.40
C ASN A 156 15.24 -19.99 4.62
N SER A 157 16.32 -20.01 3.83
CA SER A 157 16.72 -18.87 3.01
C SER A 157 15.99 -18.82 1.66
N SER A 158 15.46 -19.92 1.16
CA SER A 158 14.85 -20.01 -0.20
C SER A 158 13.32 -19.98 -0.19
N ALA A 159 12.66 -20.58 0.80
CA ALA A 159 11.20 -20.73 0.89
C ALA A 159 10.60 -20.01 2.09
N ILE A 160 9.29 -19.77 2.06
CA ILE A 160 8.48 -19.33 3.21
C ILE A 160 8.10 -20.58 3.99
N VAL A 161 8.63 -20.72 5.22
CA VAL A 161 8.51 -21.95 6.03
C VAL A 161 7.72 -21.69 7.29
N SER A 162 6.82 -22.62 7.61
CA SER A 162 6.20 -22.73 8.93
C SER A 162 6.05 -24.18 9.36
N LYS A 163 6.08 -24.44 10.67
CA LYS A 163 5.73 -25.71 11.26
C LYS A 163 4.56 -25.55 12.23
N ALA A 164 3.73 -26.54 12.34
CA ALA A 164 2.58 -26.56 13.25
C ALA A 164 2.51 -27.89 14.02
N ASP A 165 1.95 -27.83 15.22
CA ASP A 165 1.61 -29.02 16.01
C ASP A 165 0.46 -29.81 15.37
N ILE A 166 0.09 -30.95 15.98
CA ILE A 166 -1.00 -31.82 15.53
C ILE A 166 -2.38 -31.13 15.52
N ASN A 167 -2.52 -29.99 16.22
CA ASN A 167 -3.75 -29.18 16.29
C ASN A 167 -3.74 -28.01 15.32
N GLY A 168 -2.65 -27.80 14.56
CA GLY A 168 -2.49 -26.71 13.63
C GLY A 168 -2.02 -25.39 14.26
N ASN A 169 -1.51 -25.43 15.50
CA ASN A 169 -0.91 -24.28 16.14
C ASN A 169 0.53 -24.13 15.66
N ILE A 170 0.93 -22.91 15.34
CA ILE A 170 2.25 -22.59 14.80
C ILE A 170 3.31 -22.78 15.89
N ILE A 171 4.30 -23.63 15.62
CA ILE A 171 5.44 -23.90 16.52
C ILE A 171 6.75 -23.30 15.98
N PHE A 172 6.81 -23.01 14.68
CA PHE A 172 7.97 -22.41 14.04
C PHE A 172 7.55 -21.60 12.81
N VAL A 173 8.21 -20.47 12.58
CA VAL A 173 8.17 -19.68 11.35
C VAL A 173 9.56 -19.17 11.05
N ASN A 174 9.94 -19.09 9.77
CA ASN A 174 11.19 -18.44 9.36
C ASN A 174 11.00 -16.94 9.13
N GLU A 175 12.10 -16.23 8.98
CA GLU A 175 12.11 -14.77 8.74
C GLU A 175 11.29 -14.39 7.49
N LYS A 176 11.38 -15.17 6.42
CA LYS A 176 10.60 -14.93 5.20
C LYS A 176 9.10 -14.99 5.42
N PHE A 177 8.62 -15.93 6.25
CA PHE A 177 7.21 -16.00 6.62
C PHE A 177 6.76 -14.72 7.32
N CYS A 178 7.56 -14.22 8.26
CA CYS A 178 7.28 -12.98 8.97
C CYS A 178 7.28 -11.78 8.03
N ASN A 179 8.28 -11.65 7.18
CA ASN A 179 8.42 -10.55 6.24
C ASN A 179 7.25 -10.46 5.24
N VAL A 180 6.77 -11.61 4.74
CA VAL A 180 5.68 -11.64 3.77
C VAL A 180 4.31 -11.43 4.44
N THR A 181 4.09 -12.00 5.62
CA THR A 181 2.80 -11.88 6.32
C THR A 181 2.67 -10.62 7.17
N GLY A 182 3.79 -9.98 7.52
CA GLY A 182 3.84 -8.77 8.36
C GLY A 182 3.66 -9.02 9.86
N TYR A 183 3.63 -10.29 10.31
CA TYR A 183 3.57 -10.67 11.72
C TYR A 183 4.95 -10.95 12.27
N THR A 184 5.16 -10.71 13.57
CA THR A 184 6.39 -11.14 14.26
C THR A 184 6.28 -12.61 14.74
N PRO A 185 7.40 -13.29 15.01
CA PRO A 185 7.37 -14.65 15.54
C PRO A 185 6.57 -14.77 16.85
N GLU A 186 6.66 -13.78 17.74
CA GLU A 186 5.98 -13.74 19.03
C GLU A 186 4.45 -13.62 18.87
N GLU A 187 3.98 -13.00 17.79
CA GLU A 187 2.56 -12.90 17.48
C GLU A 187 2.00 -14.18 16.87
N LEU A 188 2.84 -15.01 16.26
CA LEU A 188 2.46 -16.21 15.51
C LEU A 188 2.60 -17.51 16.31
N ILE A 189 3.70 -17.68 17.06
CA ILE A 189 4.00 -18.91 17.79
C ILE A 189 2.92 -19.16 18.86
N GLY A 190 2.40 -20.38 18.88
CA GLY A 190 1.30 -20.80 19.75
C GLY A 190 -0.10 -20.40 19.23
N LYS A 191 -0.21 -19.64 18.16
CA LYS A 191 -1.50 -19.32 17.52
C LYS A 191 -1.83 -20.34 16.45
N ASN A 192 -3.13 -20.59 16.25
CA ASN A 192 -3.57 -21.43 15.15
C ASN A 192 -3.34 -20.71 13.80
N HIS A 193 -3.01 -21.48 12.76
CA HIS A 193 -2.79 -20.96 11.40
C HIS A 193 -3.97 -20.16 10.84
N ASN A 194 -5.15 -20.27 11.44
CA ASN A 194 -6.32 -19.45 11.08
C ASN A 194 -6.07 -17.93 11.22
N ILE A 195 -5.03 -17.51 11.96
CA ILE A 195 -4.65 -16.08 12.08
C ILE A 195 -4.37 -15.43 10.72
N ILE A 196 -3.89 -16.20 9.75
CA ILE A 196 -3.62 -15.73 8.37
C ILE A 196 -4.69 -16.17 7.37
N LYS A 197 -5.79 -16.79 7.83
CA LYS A 197 -6.84 -17.26 6.93
C LYS A 197 -7.52 -16.09 6.23
N HIS A 198 -7.62 -16.16 4.90
CA HIS A 198 -8.40 -15.19 4.14
C HIS A 198 -9.91 -15.48 4.26
N PRO A 199 -10.77 -14.47 4.49
CA PRO A 199 -12.22 -14.69 4.64
C PRO A 199 -12.89 -15.36 3.43
N GLU A 200 -12.41 -15.09 2.22
CA GLU A 200 -12.93 -15.67 0.97
C GLU A 200 -12.58 -17.15 0.76
N MET A 201 -11.74 -17.75 1.60
CA MET A 201 -11.40 -19.17 1.47
C MET A 201 -12.49 -20.06 2.08
N GLN A 202 -13.13 -20.85 1.23
CA GLN A 202 -14.24 -21.73 1.58
C GLN A 202 -13.85 -22.79 2.59
N LYS A 203 -14.81 -23.26 3.36
CA LYS A 203 -14.60 -24.26 4.43
C LYS A 203 -14.19 -25.61 3.85
N GLU A 204 -14.81 -25.99 2.74
CA GLU A 204 -14.60 -27.27 2.02
C GLU A 204 -13.13 -27.41 1.57
N PHE A 205 -12.48 -26.31 1.17
CA PHE A 205 -11.06 -26.30 0.82
C PHE A 205 -10.17 -26.76 1.98
N PHE A 206 -10.44 -26.26 3.19
CA PHE A 206 -9.67 -26.66 4.36
C PHE A 206 -10.03 -28.07 4.85
N GLU A 207 -11.26 -28.53 4.64
CA GLU A 207 -11.66 -29.90 4.93
C GLU A 207 -10.89 -30.90 4.05
N GLU A 208 -10.74 -30.64 2.76
CA GLU A 208 -9.92 -31.42 1.84
C GLU A 208 -8.43 -31.42 2.26
N LEU A 209 -7.88 -30.24 2.57
CA LEU A 209 -6.50 -30.10 3.04
C LEU A 209 -6.28 -30.98 4.29
N TRP A 210 -7.10 -30.81 5.31
CA TRP A 210 -6.98 -31.57 6.56
C TRP A 210 -7.20 -33.06 6.38
N HIS A 211 -8.15 -33.46 5.56
CA HIS A 211 -8.34 -34.89 5.19
C HIS A 211 -7.07 -35.47 4.56
N THR A 212 -6.40 -34.72 3.69
CA THR A 212 -5.18 -35.19 3.03
C THR A 212 -4.01 -35.33 4.00
N ILE A 213 -3.73 -34.30 4.81
CA ILE A 213 -2.54 -34.31 5.67
C ILE A 213 -2.74 -35.11 6.97
N LYS A 214 -3.95 -35.13 7.53
CA LYS A 214 -4.24 -35.76 8.82
C LYS A 214 -4.69 -37.20 8.67
N GLU A 215 -5.66 -37.49 7.81
CA GLU A 215 -6.25 -38.83 7.69
C GLU A 215 -5.47 -39.70 6.69
N LYS A 216 -5.13 -39.17 5.50
CA LYS A 216 -4.31 -39.91 4.53
C LYS A 216 -2.81 -39.86 4.83
N LYS A 217 -2.39 -39.06 5.80
CA LYS A 217 -0.97 -38.83 6.16
C LYS A 217 -0.10 -38.56 4.94
N SER A 218 -0.64 -37.82 3.96
CA SER A 218 -0.03 -37.56 2.64
C SER A 218 0.31 -36.09 2.45
N ILE A 219 1.16 -35.81 1.45
CA ILE A 219 1.50 -34.43 1.07
C ILE A 219 0.28 -33.79 0.40
N TRP A 220 -0.03 -32.57 0.82
CA TRP A 220 -0.99 -31.70 0.16
C TRP A 220 -0.26 -30.58 -0.60
N CYS A 221 -0.70 -30.26 -1.84
CA CYS A 221 -0.18 -29.18 -2.64
C CYS A 221 -1.34 -28.35 -3.20
N GLY A 222 -1.20 -27.02 -3.17
CA GLY A 222 -2.22 -26.12 -3.73
C GLY A 222 -1.93 -24.65 -3.45
N VAL A 223 -2.72 -23.78 -4.11
CA VAL A 223 -2.63 -22.32 -3.89
C VAL A 223 -3.61 -21.93 -2.76
N ILE A 224 -3.07 -21.33 -1.71
CA ILE A 224 -3.84 -20.82 -0.58
C ILE A 224 -3.85 -19.30 -0.63
N LYS A 225 -5.02 -18.69 -0.59
CA LYS A 225 -5.16 -17.25 -0.40
C LYS A 225 -5.11 -16.97 1.10
N ILE A 226 -4.17 -16.12 1.52
CA ILE A 226 -3.98 -15.73 2.92
C ILE A 226 -4.14 -14.22 3.09
N LEU A 227 -4.38 -13.77 4.31
CA LEU A 227 -4.50 -12.37 4.68
C LEU A 227 -3.28 -11.97 5.54
N SER A 228 -2.53 -10.94 5.10
CA SER A 228 -1.44 -10.38 5.89
C SER A 228 -1.97 -9.52 7.04
N LYS A 229 -1.10 -9.15 7.98
CA LYS A 229 -1.42 -8.24 9.09
C LYS A 229 -1.98 -6.90 8.60
N ASP A 230 -1.47 -6.40 7.48
CA ASP A 230 -1.91 -5.16 6.82
C ASP A 230 -3.18 -5.35 5.95
N LYS A 231 -3.89 -6.49 6.12
CA LYS A 231 -5.09 -6.84 5.36
C LYS A 231 -4.88 -6.92 3.84
N LYS A 232 -3.67 -7.23 3.39
CA LYS A 232 -3.40 -7.52 1.98
C LYS A 232 -3.66 -8.98 1.67
N SER A 233 -4.35 -9.25 0.55
CA SER A 233 -4.53 -10.61 0.02
C SER A 233 -3.26 -11.09 -0.64
N LEU A 234 -2.74 -12.24 -0.21
CA LEU A 234 -1.56 -12.89 -0.75
C LEU A 234 -1.94 -14.29 -1.24
N TYR A 235 -1.35 -14.72 -2.35
CA TYR A 235 -1.53 -16.06 -2.90
C TYR A 235 -0.25 -16.86 -2.70
N MET A 236 -0.35 -17.96 -1.94
CA MET A 236 0.77 -18.84 -1.59
C MET A 236 0.61 -20.19 -2.28
N ASP A 237 1.52 -20.52 -3.18
CA ASP A 237 1.67 -21.89 -3.65
C ASP A 237 2.33 -22.69 -2.54
N ALA A 238 1.58 -23.61 -1.90
CA ALA A 238 1.92 -24.26 -0.66
C ALA A 238 2.01 -25.77 -0.82
N THR A 239 3.09 -26.33 -0.28
CA THR A 239 3.26 -27.77 -0.07
C THR A 239 3.28 -28.02 1.43
N ILE A 240 2.33 -28.83 1.94
CA ILE A 240 2.19 -29.16 3.34
C ILE A 240 2.37 -30.65 3.52
N LYS A 241 3.28 -31.05 4.41
CA LYS A 241 3.61 -32.44 4.70
C LYS A 241 3.49 -32.74 6.19
N PRO A 242 2.83 -33.84 6.59
CA PRO A 242 2.95 -34.38 7.94
C PRO A 242 4.32 -35.02 8.14
N ILE A 243 4.94 -34.79 9.29
CA ILE A 243 6.16 -35.43 9.73
C ILE A 243 5.74 -36.56 10.70
N LEU A 244 6.16 -37.75 10.39
CA LEU A 244 5.80 -38.96 11.15
C LEU A 244 6.98 -39.40 12.01
N ASP A 245 6.70 -39.97 13.16
CA ASP A 245 7.68 -40.69 14.00
C ASP A 245 7.95 -42.10 13.47
N ALA A 246 8.74 -42.89 14.22
CA ALA A 246 9.10 -44.24 13.86
C ALA A 246 7.88 -45.24 13.86
N ASP A 247 6.83 -44.91 14.60
CA ASP A 247 5.61 -45.68 14.69
C ASP A 247 4.56 -45.29 13.66
N GLY A 248 4.88 -44.26 12.83
CA GLY A 248 4.02 -43.74 11.77
C GLY A 248 2.94 -42.76 12.27
N GLU A 249 3.06 -42.25 13.50
CA GLU A 249 2.16 -41.23 14.02
C GLU A 249 2.65 -39.83 13.72
N ILE A 250 1.70 -38.84 13.54
CA ILE A 250 2.03 -37.48 13.17
C ILE A 250 2.58 -36.73 14.37
N VAL A 251 3.79 -36.18 14.23
CA VAL A 251 4.46 -35.38 15.26
C VAL A 251 4.20 -33.88 15.01
N GLU A 252 4.37 -33.45 13.77
CA GLU A 252 4.20 -32.05 13.35
C GLU A 252 3.81 -31.97 11.86
N TYR A 253 3.37 -30.78 11.44
CA TYR A 253 3.21 -30.45 10.00
C TYR A 253 4.25 -29.43 9.61
N ILE A 254 4.91 -29.64 8.47
CA ILE A 254 5.77 -28.65 7.82
C ILE A 254 5.12 -28.13 6.55
N ALA A 255 5.15 -26.82 6.38
CA ALA A 255 4.64 -26.17 5.19
C ALA A 255 5.71 -25.30 4.54
N LEU A 256 5.97 -25.57 3.26
CA LEU A 256 6.79 -24.78 2.38
C LEU A 256 5.86 -23.98 1.46
N ARG A 257 6.12 -22.67 1.31
CA ARG A 257 5.29 -21.78 0.48
C ARG A 257 6.15 -20.92 -0.42
N LYS A 258 5.60 -20.61 -1.57
CA LYS A 258 6.13 -19.61 -2.50
C LYS A 258 5.07 -18.55 -2.73
N ASP A 259 5.44 -17.27 -2.63
CA ASP A 259 4.54 -16.18 -2.96
C ASP A 259 4.33 -16.11 -4.49
N VAL A 260 3.10 -16.32 -4.90
CA VAL A 260 2.64 -16.26 -6.29
C VAL A 260 1.62 -15.15 -6.50
N THR A 261 1.49 -14.23 -5.54
CA THR A 261 0.52 -13.13 -5.56
C THR A 261 0.62 -12.32 -6.84
N ASP A 262 1.83 -12.02 -7.26
CA ASP A 262 2.08 -11.27 -8.49
C ASP A 262 1.60 -12.00 -9.75
N ILE A 263 1.71 -13.34 -9.76
CA ILE A 263 1.29 -14.18 -10.89
C ILE A 263 -0.24 -14.32 -10.91
N MET A 264 -0.84 -14.45 -9.73
CA MET A 264 -2.29 -14.66 -9.57
C MET A 264 -3.09 -13.35 -9.57
N ASN A 265 -2.45 -12.19 -9.47
CA ASN A 265 -3.12 -10.88 -9.44
C ASN A 265 -3.65 -10.51 -10.84
N PRO A 266 -5.00 -10.46 -11.05
CA PRO A 266 -5.57 -10.16 -12.36
C PRO A 266 -5.15 -8.79 -12.90
N LYS A 267 -4.94 -7.80 -12.02
CA LYS A 267 -4.50 -6.45 -12.44
C LYS A 267 -3.07 -6.47 -12.95
N LYS A 268 -2.19 -7.31 -12.38
CA LYS A 268 -0.82 -7.46 -12.87
C LYS A 268 -0.80 -8.25 -14.18
N GLN A 269 -1.53 -9.35 -14.25
CA GLN A 269 -1.68 -10.12 -15.50
C GLN A 269 -2.19 -9.23 -16.63
N LEU A 270 -3.19 -8.38 -16.38
CA LEU A 270 -3.72 -7.41 -17.33
C LEU A 270 -2.62 -6.46 -17.83
N ARG A 271 -1.84 -5.87 -16.92
CA ARG A 271 -0.74 -4.97 -17.28
C ARG A 271 0.35 -5.66 -18.08
N ASP A 272 0.70 -6.89 -17.72
CA ASP A 272 1.72 -7.66 -18.41
C ASP A 272 1.23 -8.07 -19.82
N THR A 273 -0.05 -8.42 -19.96
CA THR A 273 -0.66 -8.65 -21.29
C THR A 273 -0.59 -7.40 -22.15
N ILE A 274 -0.97 -6.24 -21.62
CA ILE A 274 -0.92 -4.95 -22.34
C ILE A 274 0.51 -4.63 -22.82
N LYS A 275 1.52 -4.87 -22.00
CA LYS A 275 2.93 -4.60 -22.34
C LYS A 275 3.46 -5.45 -23.49
N ASN A 276 2.90 -6.64 -23.68
CA ASN A 276 3.32 -7.58 -24.70
C ASN A 276 2.66 -7.31 -26.08
N LEU A 277 1.73 -6.36 -26.17
CA LEU A 277 1.06 -5.97 -27.40
C LEU A 277 1.69 -4.69 -27.99
N GLU A 278 1.76 -4.60 -29.32
CA GLU A 278 2.27 -3.40 -29.99
C GLU A 278 1.29 -2.24 -29.93
N ASN A 279 0.04 -2.52 -30.26
CA ASN A 279 -1.06 -1.54 -30.27
C ASN A 279 -2.24 -2.07 -29.46
N PRO A 280 -2.17 -2.04 -28.12
CA PRO A 280 -3.20 -2.57 -27.27
C PRO A 280 -4.49 -1.75 -27.35
N LEU A 281 -5.60 -2.46 -27.46
CA LEU A 281 -6.96 -1.96 -27.25
C LEU A 281 -7.51 -2.57 -25.95
N VAL A 282 -8.00 -1.73 -25.08
CA VAL A 282 -8.61 -2.12 -23.79
C VAL A 282 -10.08 -1.75 -23.81
N ILE A 283 -10.96 -2.74 -23.61
CA ILE A 283 -12.35 -2.56 -23.31
C ILE A 283 -12.49 -2.74 -21.80
N TYR A 284 -12.79 -1.67 -21.08
CA TYR A 284 -13.01 -1.70 -19.64
C TYR A 284 -14.52 -1.62 -19.35
N ILE A 285 -15.01 -2.57 -18.59
CA ILE A 285 -16.45 -2.74 -18.29
C ILE A 285 -16.63 -2.62 -16.78
N LYS A 286 -17.62 -1.85 -16.36
CA LYS A 286 -18.06 -1.72 -14.96
C LYS A 286 -19.54 -2.04 -14.86
N LEU A 287 -19.92 -2.88 -13.92
CA LEU A 287 -21.33 -3.06 -13.55
C LEU A 287 -21.84 -1.77 -12.90
N GLU A 288 -23.00 -1.26 -13.37
CA GLU A 288 -23.56 0.01 -12.88
C GLU A 288 -23.91 -0.19 -11.41
N GLU A 289 -24.72 -0.73 -10.88
CA GLU A 289 -25.18 -0.75 -9.49
C GLU A 289 -24.48 -1.82 -8.62
N TYR A 290 -23.18 -2.07 -8.85
CA TYR A 290 -22.48 -3.13 -8.12
C TYR A 290 -22.46 -2.91 -6.59
N SER A 291 -22.41 -1.68 -6.12
CA SER A 291 -22.49 -1.36 -4.69
C SER A 291 -23.83 -1.79 -4.05
N VAL A 292 -24.91 -1.76 -4.82
CA VAL A 292 -26.23 -2.25 -4.35
C VAL A 292 -26.19 -3.77 -4.15
N LEU A 293 -25.47 -4.50 -5.00
CA LEU A 293 -25.27 -5.94 -4.79
C LEU A 293 -24.52 -6.23 -3.49
N GLU A 294 -23.50 -5.43 -3.18
CA GLU A 294 -22.70 -5.58 -1.94
C GLU A 294 -23.52 -5.25 -0.67
N GLU A 295 -24.53 -4.39 -0.79
CA GLU A 295 -25.45 -4.08 0.32
C GLU A 295 -26.54 -5.14 0.51
N LEU A 296 -26.98 -5.80 -0.56
CA LEU A 296 -28.12 -6.71 -0.53
C LEU A 296 -27.72 -8.18 -0.28
N PHE A 297 -26.52 -8.59 -0.65
CA PHE A 297 -26.09 -9.98 -0.63
C PHE A 297 -24.81 -10.17 0.18
N ASP A 298 -24.65 -11.38 0.73
CA ASP A 298 -23.41 -11.76 1.38
C ASP A 298 -22.29 -12.08 0.37
N THR A 299 -21.06 -12.18 0.87
CA THR A 299 -19.86 -12.35 0.05
C THR A 299 -19.91 -13.60 -0.83
N GLU A 300 -20.48 -14.70 -0.34
CA GLU A 300 -20.56 -15.98 -1.08
C GLU A 300 -21.50 -15.88 -2.27
N ILE A 301 -22.65 -15.22 -2.10
CA ILE A 301 -23.61 -14.97 -3.18
C ILE A 301 -23.01 -14.02 -4.21
N ILE A 302 -22.31 -12.96 -3.78
CA ILE A 302 -21.64 -12.01 -4.67
C ILE A 302 -20.58 -12.71 -5.52
N GLU A 303 -19.77 -13.63 -4.96
CA GLU A 303 -18.80 -14.40 -5.72
C GLU A 303 -19.46 -15.28 -6.78
N LYS A 304 -20.56 -15.97 -6.46
CA LYS A 304 -21.35 -16.75 -7.43
C LYS A 304 -21.92 -15.88 -8.54
N ILE A 305 -22.43 -14.69 -8.19
CA ILE A 305 -22.91 -13.70 -9.16
C ILE A 305 -21.79 -13.26 -10.09
N GLN A 306 -20.63 -12.90 -9.55
CA GLN A 306 -19.47 -12.46 -10.33
C GLN A 306 -18.98 -13.56 -11.28
N GLU A 307 -18.95 -14.82 -10.85
CA GLU A 307 -18.58 -15.96 -11.70
C GLU A 307 -19.54 -16.14 -12.86
N LYS A 308 -20.87 -16.07 -12.60
CA LYS A 308 -21.90 -16.16 -13.64
C LYS A 308 -21.80 -14.99 -14.62
N ILE A 309 -21.62 -13.76 -14.12
CA ILE A 309 -21.43 -12.56 -14.95
C ILE A 309 -20.16 -12.70 -15.80
N THR A 310 -19.06 -13.18 -15.24
CA THR A 310 -17.81 -13.38 -15.99
C THR A 310 -18.03 -14.36 -17.15
N LYS A 311 -18.67 -15.50 -16.91
CA LYS A 311 -19.01 -16.49 -17.95
C LYS A 311 -19.94 -15.90 -19.01
N TYR A 312 -20.95 -15.14 -18.58
CA TYR A 312 -21.88 -14.47 -19.49
C TYR A 312 -21.17 -13.46 -20.38
N LEU A 313 -20.39 -12.56 -19.80
CA LEU A 313 -19.61 -11.56 -20.53
C LEU A 313 -18.62 -12.24 -21.49
N GLN A 314 -17.97 -13.33 -21.08
CA GLN A 314 -17.01 -14.06 -21.92
C GLN A 314 -17.65 -14.58 -23.20
N VAL A 315 -18.90 -15.05 -23.15
CA VAL A 315 -19.63 -15.50 -24.33
C VAL A 315 -20.09 -14.32 -25.18
N LYS A 316 -20.68 -13.30 -24.57
CA LYS A 316 -21.31 -12.19 -25.29
C LYS A 316 -20.32 -11.23 -25.95
N VAL A 317 -19.18 -10.96 -25.31
CA VAL A 317 -18.16 -10.06 -25.89
C VAL A 317 -17.46 -10.68 -27.08
N GLN A 318 -17.38 -12.00 -27.19
CA GLN A 318 -16.86 -12.67 -28.41
C GLN A 318 -17.65 -12.33 -29.67
N GLU A 319 -18.92 -11.94 -29.55
CA GLU A 319 -19.71 -11.44 -30.67
C GLU A 319 -19.23 -10.06 -31.18
N VAL A 320 -18.51 -9.32 -30.34
CA VAL A 320 -17.98 -7.97 -30.65
C VAL A 320 -16.57 -8.04 -31.20
N CYS A 321 -15.70 -8.79 -30.51
CA CYS A 321 -14.29 -8.89 -30.80
C CYS A 321 -13.77 -10.26 -30.35
N ASN A 322 -12.97 -10.91 -31.19
CA ASN A 322 -12.32 -12.17 -30.80
C ASN A 322 -11.20 -11.86 -29.78
N PHE A 323 -11.32 -12.39 -28.57
CA PHE A 323 -10.34 -12.20 -27.50
C PHE A 323 -10.10 -13.49 -26.75
N GLU A 324 -8.93 -13.59 -26.10
CA GLU A 324 -8.52 -14.81 -25.40
C GLU A 324 -9.06 -14.88 -23.98
N LYS A 325 -9.11 -13.74 -23.26
CA LYS A 325 -9.37 -13.72 -21.82
C LYS A 325 -10.08 -12.43 -21.35
N ILE A 326 -11.03 -12.59 -20.42
CA ILE A 326 -11.56 -11.50 -19.60
C ILE A 326 -10.81 -11.49 -18.26
N PHE A 327 -10.34 -10.33 -17.86
CA PHE A 327 -9.75 -10.09 -16.54
C PHE A 327 -10.82 -9.56 -15.60
N GLN A 328 -11.13 -10.31 -14.55
CA GLN A 328 -12.00 -9.88 -13.46
C GLN A 328 -11.13 -9.13 -12.44
N LEU A 329 -11.42 -7.84 -12.24
CA LEU A 329 -10.55 -6.94 -11.47
C LEU A 329 -11.06 -6.65 -10.04
N GLY A 330 -12.20 -7.23 -9.68
CA GLY A 330 -12.93 -6.96 -8.43
C GLY A 330 -13.93 -5.80 -8.57
N ASN A 331 -14.79 -5.64 -7.59
CA ASN A 331 -15.78 -4.54 -7.50
C ASN A 331 -16.66 -4.37 -8.75
N GLY A 332 -17.02 -5.46 -9.41
CA GLY A 332 -17.81 -5.42 -10.65
C GLY A 332 -17.06 -4.83 -11.85
N GLU A 333 -15.74 -4.84 -11.83
CA GLU A 333 -14.88 -4.33 -12.91
C GLU A 333 -14.28 -5.48 -13.71
N TYR A 334 -14.31 -5.35 -15.03
CA TYR A 334 -13.78 -6.31 -15.98
C TYR A 334 -12.97 -5.60 -17.05
N ALA A 335 -11.94 -6.25 -17.58
CA ALA A 335 -11.18 -5.74 -18.70
C ALA A 335 -10.92 -6.82 -19.74
N ILE A 336 -10.94 -6.41 -20.99
CA ILE A 336 -10.61 -7.22 -22.15
C ILE A 336 -9.48 -6.48 -22.87
N VAL A 337 -8.47 -7.23 -23.30
CA VAL A 337 -7.34 -6.66 -24.01
C VAL A 337 -7.10 -7.44 -25.28
N GLN A 338 -6.87 -6.74 -26.36
CA GLN A 338 -6.54 -7.31 -27.65
C GLN A 338 -5.70 -6.33 -28.48
N GLU A 339 -5.06 -6.81 -29.56
CA GLU A 339 -4.47 -5.92 -30.56
C GLU A 339 -5.55 -5.09 -31.25
N GLU A 340 -5.30 -3.80 -31.41
CA GLU A 340 -6.24 -2.85 -32.05
C GLU A 340 -6.75 -3.36 -33.41
N LYS A 341 -5.84 -3.86 -34.24
CA LYS A 341 -6.15 -4.36 -35.57
C LYS A 341 -7.14 -5.53 -35.58
N LEU A 342 -7.15 -6.36 -34.54
CA LEU A 342 -8.05 -7.51 -34.45
C LEU A 342 -9.46 -7.14 -34.04
N CYS A 343 -9.63 -6.04 -33.31
CA CYS A 343 -10.95 -5.55 -32.86
C CYS A 343 -11.54 -4.51 -33.78
N LEU A 344 -10.77 -3.52 -34.21
CA LEU A 344 -11.28 -2.42 -35.03
C LEU A 344 -11.55 -2.83 -36.49
N GLY A 345 -10.96 -3.94 -36.96
CA GLY A 345 -11.17 -4.45 -38.32
C GLY A 345 -11.00 -3.37 -39.38
N GLU A 346 -12.04 -3.18 -40.19
CA GLU A 346 -12.02 -2.19 -41.30
C GLU A 346 -12.46 -0.77 -40.87
N SER A 347 -13.27 -0.63 -39.78
CA SER A 347 -13.71 0.70 -39.34
C SER A 347 -14.05 0.78 -37.84
N ARG A 348 -13.68 1.92 -37.22
CA ARG A 348 -14.03 2.25 -35.82
C ARG A 348 -15.55 2.37 -35.62
N GLU A 349 -16.27 2.83 -36.62
CA GLU A 349 -17.71 2.98 -36.55
C GLU A 349 -18.44 1.64 -36.46
N GLU A 350 -17.96 0.64 -37.18
CA GLU A 350 -18.52 -0.70 -37.13
C GLU A 350 -18.28 -1.35 -35.77
N PHE A 351 -17.07 -1.24 -35.23
CA PHE A 351 -16.75 -1.71 -33.89
C PHE A 351 -17.62 -1.03 -32.82
N PHE A 352 -17.80 0.28 -32.92
CA PHE A 352 -18.69 1.03 -32.03
C PHE A 352 -20.14 0.54 -32.10
N LYS A 353 -20.69 0.28 -33.30
CA LYS A 353 -22.03 -0.30 -33.45
C LYS A 353 -22.13 -1.66 -32.76
N LYS A 354 -21.11 -2.52 -32.92
CA LYS A 354 -21.10 -3.83 -32.26
C LYS A 354 -21.07 -3.69 -30.73
N LEU A 355 -20.28 -2.77 -30.21
CA LEU A 355 -20.24 -2.49 -28.75
C LEU A 355 -21.56 -1.94 -28.21
N LYS A 356 -22.23 -1.07 -28.95
CA LYS A 356 -23.56 -0.59 -28.55
C LYS A 356 -24.62 -1.70 -28.56
N ILE A 357 -24.63 -2.53 -29.61
CA ILE A 357 -25.51 -3.69 -29.67
C ILE A 357 -25.23 -4.65 -28.51
N PHE A 358 -23.96 -4.89 -28.18
CA PHE A 358 -23.58 -5.66 -27.01
C PHE A 358 -24.10 -5.05 -25.70
N GLN A 359 -23.95 -3.75 -25.51
CA GLN A 359 -24.41 -3.05 -24.32
C GLN A 359 -25.93 -3.13 -24.17
N GLU A 360 -26.69 -2.96 -25.27
CA GLU A 360 -28.13 -3.09 -25.28
C GLU A 360 -28.59 -4.54 -25.00
N LYS A 361 -27.90 -5.53 -25.57
CA LYS A 361 -28.16 -6.96 -25.27
C LYS A 361 -27.96 -7.25 -23.78
N VAL A 362 -26.82 -6.82 -23.21
CA VAL A 362 -26.52 -6.99 -21.79
C VAL A 362 -27.61 -6.37 -20.91
N ARG A 363 -28.08 -5.18 -21.26
CA ARG A 363 -29.11 -4.46 -20.50
C ARG A 363 -30.49 -5.13 -20.56
N ASN A 364 -30.77 -5.88 -21.63
CA ASN A 364 -32.05 -6.58 -21.82
C ASN A 364 -32.03 -8.04 -21.33
N ASP A 365 -30.83 -8.59 -21.06
CA ASP A 365 -30.66 -9.95 -20.58
C ASP A 365 -30.71 -9.97 -19.04
N ARG A 366 -31.19 -11.10 -18.50
CA ARG A 366 -31.25 -11.35 -17.06
C ARG A 366 -30.33 -12.51 -16.71
N ILE A 367 -29.60 -12.38 -15.63
CA ILE A 367 -28.80 -13.48 -15.09
C ILE A 367 -29.58 -14.14 -13.95
N ASP A 368 -29.84 -15.43 -14.10
CA ASP A 368 -30.30 -16.27 -13.01
C ASP A 368 -29.24 -16.45 -11.94
N ILE A 369 -29.48 -15.95 -10.73
CA ILE A 369 -28.60 -16.06 -9.59
C ILE A 369 -29.09 -17.07 -8.54
N GLY A 370 -30.01 -17.94 -8.92
CA GLY A 370 -30.57 -19.02 -8.13
C GLY A 370 -32.03 -18.78 -7.77
N GLU A 371 -32.30 -18.05 -6.69
CA GLU A 371 -33.70 -17.76 -6.28
C GLU A 371 -34.34 -16.59 -7.01
N THR A 372 -33.54 -15.77 -7.69
CA THR A 372 -33.98 -14.56 -8.40
C THR A 372 -33.17 -14.31 -9.67
N ASN A 373 -33.68 -13.47 -10.52
CA ASN A 373 -33.01 -12.97 -11.73
C ASN A 373 -32.46 -11.55 -11.45
N TYR A 374 -31.25 -11.28 -11.91
CA TYR A 374 -30.62 -9.99 -11.80
C TYR A 374 -30.52 -9.31 -13.18
N ASP A 375 -30.98 -8.08 -13.27
CA ASP A 375 -30.84 -7.23 -14.45
C ASP A 375 -29.45 -6.63 -14.49
N ILE A 376 -28.72 -6.79 -15.60
CA ILE A 376 -27.35 -6.29 -15.72
C ILE A 376 -27.36 -4.99 -16.51
N ALA A 377 -26.73 -3.96 -15.95
CA ALA A 377 -26.37 -2.75 -16.67
C ALA A 377 -24.86 -2.53 -16.59
N VAL A 378 -24.25 -2.14 -17.72
CA VAL A 378 -22.79 -1.97 -17.81
C VAL A 378 -22.41 -0.61 -18.38
N LEU A 379 -21.39 -0.01 -17.80
CA LEU A 379 -20.66 1.12 -18.35
C LEU A 379 -19.46 0.57 -19.13
N ILE A 380 -19.21 1.11 -20.30
CA ILE A 380 -18.12 0.67 -21.20
C ILE A 380 -17.20 1.84 -21.52
N SER A 381 -15.93 1.67 -21.25
CA SER A 381 -14.89 2.58 -21.65
C SER A 381 -13.87 1.88 -22.53
N VAL A 382 -13.55 2.46 -23.68
CA VAL A 382 -12.58 1.90 -24.63
C VAL A 382 -11.44 2.86 -24.84
N ALA A 383 -10.22 2.32 -24.75
CA ALA A 383 -9.01 3.06 -25.09
C ALA A 383 -8.08 2.18 -25.94
N TYR A 384 -7.36 2.80 -26.88
CA TYR A 384 -6.45 2.12 -27.80
C TYR A 384 -5.31 3.05 -28.22
N SER A 385 -4.22 2.50 -28.75
CA SER A 385 -3.09 3.24 -29.35
C SER A 385 -2.53 4.38 -28.48
N SER A 386 -2.54 4.23 -27.17
CA SER A 386 -1.98 5.23 -26.24
C SER A 386 -0.95 4.60 -25.31
N GLN A 387 0.05 5.38 -24.89
CA GLN A 387 1.07 4.91 -23.93
C GLN A 387 0.46 4.52 -22.56
N GLN A 388 -0.75 4.99 -22.23
CA GLN A 388 -1.43 4.76 -20.96
C GLN A 388 -2.86 4.28 -21.20
N VAL A 389 -2.99 3.26 -22.06
CA VAL A 389 -4.29 2.74 -22.51
C VAL A 389 -5.18 2.28 -21.35
N LEU A 390 -4.61 1.57 -20.37
CA LEU A 390 -5.35 1.07 -19.21
C LEU A 390 -5.82 2.22 -18.32
N GLU A 391 -4.94 3.14 -18.00
CA GLU A 391 -5.27 4.31 -17.19
C GLU A 391 -6.34 5.19 -17.86
N SER A 392 -6.26 5.33 -19.17
CA SER A 392 -7.27 6.05 -19.97
C SER A 392 -8.62 5.36 -19.89
N ALA A 393 -8.66 4.04 -20.08
CA ALA A 393 -9.91 3.26 -19.98
C ALA A 393 -10.52 3.34 -18.57
N MET A 394 -9.71 3.24 -17.51
CA MET A 394 -10.17 3.39 -16.13
C MET A 394 -10.72 4.79 -15.83
N LEU A 395 -10.06 5.83 -16.34
CA LEU A 395 -10.55 7.22 -16.21
C LEU A 395 -11.87 7.43 -16.96
N GLY A 396 -12.06 6.76 -18.09
CA GLY A 396 -13.31 6.78 -18.82
C GLY A 396 -14.48 6.26 -17.98
N ILE A 397 -14.32 5.13 -17.30
CA ILE A 397 -15.34 4.63 -16.36
C ILE A 397 -15.63 5.66 -15.26
N LYS A 398 -14.58 6.25 -14.68
CA LYS A 398 -14.77 7.25 -13.63
C LYS A 398 -15.54 8.49 -14.10
N LYS A 399 -15.38 8.88 -15.37
CA LYS A 399 -16.13 9.96 -16.00
C LYS A 399 -17.60 9.55 -16.22
N LEU A 400 -17.85 8.31 -16.68
CA LEU A 400 -19.19 7.77 -16.89
C LEU A 400 -20.00 7.70 -15.59
N LEU A 401 -19.39 7.28 -14.48
CA LEU A 401 -20.05 7.23 -13.15
C LEU A 401 -20.57 8.59 -12.68
N ASN A 402 -20.01 9.69 -13.18
CA ASN A 402 -20.44 11.07 -12.86
C ASN A 402 -21.24 11.71 -14.00
N SER A 403 -21.73 10.93 -14.96
CA SER A 403 -22.50 11.41 -16.12
C SER A 403 -23.73 10.54 -16.35
N LYS A 404 -24.56 10.92 -17.28
CA LYS A 404 -25.70 10.10 -17.76
C LYS A 404 -25.31 9.20 -18.95
N GLU A 405 -24.05 9.25 -19.37
CA GLU A 405 -23.55 8.45 -20.47
C GLU A 405 -23.14 7.06 -19.99
N THR A 406 -23.30 6.07 -20.85
CA THR A 406 -22.96 4.67 -20.54
C THR A 406 -21.78 4.14 -21.34
N PHE A 407 -21.27 4.95 -22.29
CA PHE A 407 -20.16 4.61 -23.17
C PHE A 407 -19.21 5.80 -23.40
N ILE A 408 -17.89 5.55 -23.44
CA ILE A 408 -16.89 6.57 -23.75
C ILE A 408 -15.68 6.02 -24.50
N TRP A 409 -15.18 6.80 -25.47
CA TRP A 409 -13.82 6.66 -26.02
C TRP A 409 -12.85 7.46 -25.15
N ALA A 410 -11.91 6.78 -24.54
CA ALA A 410 -11.09 7.33 -23.45
C ALA A 410 -9.61 7.57 -23.83
N ASN A 411 -9.26 7.54 -25.13
CA ASN A 411 -7.85 7.46 -25.60
C ASN A 411 -6.90 8.48 -24.98
N ASN A 412 -7.33 9.72 -24.77
CA ASN A 412 -6.45 10.81 -24.30
C ASN A 412 -6.65 11.18 -22.82
N LEU A 413 -7.59 10.57 -22.14
CA LEU A 413 -7.98 11.00 -20.78
C LEU A 413 -6.81 10.95 -19.77
N ALA A 414 -5.95 9.95 -19.86
CA ALA A 414 -4.78 9.87 -18.97
C ALA A 414 -3.74 10.95 -19.27
N TYR A 415 -3.53 11.25 -20.55
CA TYR A 415 -2.64 12.32 -20.98
C TYR A 415 -3.18 13.69 -20.54
N GLU A 416 -4.45 13.98 -20.84
CA GLU A 416 -5.13 15.22 -20.43
C GLU A 416 -5.07 15.44 -18.93
N LYS A 417 -5.36 14.39 -18.13
CA LYS A 417 -5.27 14.45 -16.67
C LYS A 417 -3.84 14.73 -16.19
N ARG A 418 -2.85 14.16 -16.85
CA ARG A 418 -1.44 14.37 -16.48
C ARG A 418 -0.98 15.80 -16.81
N GLU A 419 -1.36 16.33 -17.98
CA GLU A 419 -1.05 17.69 -18.34
C GLU A 419 -1.77 18.71 -17.42
N LEU A 420 -3.03 18.45 -17.09
CA LEU A 420 -3.77 19.24 -16.10
C LEU A 420 -3.10 19.18 -14.71
N ALA A 421 -2.64 18.02 -14.27
CA ALA A 421 -1.92 17.89 -13.01
C ALA A 421 -0.60 18.69 -13.01
N LYS A 422 0.16 18.67 -14.11
CA LYS A 422 1.37 19.48 -14.26
C LYS A 422 1.04 20.98 -14.23
N ALA A 423 0.00 21.41 -14.95
CA ALA A 423 -0.46 22.79 -14.95
C ALA A 423 -0.88 23.22 -13.53
N ASN A 424 -1.61 22.37 -12.81
CA ASN A 424 -2.02 22.64 -11.43
C ASN A 424 -0.82 22.80 -10.48
N ILE A 425 0.20 21.93 -10.60
CA ILE A 425 1.44 22.05 -9.81
C ILE A 425 2.13 23.37 -10.10
N LYS A 426 2.25 23.74 -11.39
CA LYS A 426 2.84 25.03 -11.78
C LYS A 426 2.07 26.21 -11.19
N SER A 427 0.73 26.17 -11.25
CA SER A 427 -0.12 27.22 -10.69
C SER A 427 0.02 27.30 -9.16
N ILE A 428 0.09 26.15 -8.46
CA ILE A 428 0.32 26.13 -7.00
C ILE A 428 1.68 26.75 -6.65
N THR A 429 2.73 26.42 -7.40
CA THR A 429 4.07 27.00 -7.19
C THR A 429 4.06 28.51 -7.42
N MET A 430 3.39 28.97 -8.48
CA MET A 430 3.22 30.39 -8.78
C MET A 430 2.50 31.13 -7.64
N ILE A 431 1.43 30.56 -7.10
CA ILE A 431 0.68 31.12 -5.96
C ILE A 431 1.57 31.21 -4.71
N ASP A 432 2.31 30.15 -4.37
CA ASP A 432 3.24 30.14 -3.23
C ASP A 432 4.31 31.22 -3.36
N THR A 433 4.90 31.36 -4.56
CA THR A 433 5.87 32.40 -4.85
C THR A 433 5.25 33.79 -4.69
N ALA A 434 4.08 34.02 -5.29
CA ALA A 434 3.39 35.33 -5.21
C ALA A 434 3.03 35.73 -3.78
N ILE A 435 2.62 34.79 -2.92
CA ILE A 435 2.37 35.06 -1.49
C ILE A 435 3.67 35.48 -0.80
N LYS A 436 4.77 34.71 -0.99
CA LYS A 436 6.07 35.00 -0.36
C LYS A 436 6.69 36.32 -0.80
N THR A 437 6.48 36.70 -2.06
CA THR A 437 6.99 37.96 -2.62
C THR A 437 6.03 39.14 -2.51
N LYS A 438 4.88 38.94 -1.83
CA LYS A 438 3.83 39.96 -1.66
C LYS A 438 3.24 40.45 -3.00
N ASN A 439 3.16 39.55 -3.96
CA ASN A 439 2.62 39.78 -5.30
C ASN A 439 1.14 39.38 -5.44
N ILE A 440 0.47 39.08 -4.33
CA ILE A 440 -1.00 39.04 -4.25
C ILE A 440 -1.45 40.43 -3.89
N ILE A 441 -2.21 41.08 -4.76
CA ILE A 441 -2.64 42.47 -4.63
C ILE A 441 -4.14 42.58 -4.86
N SER A 442 -4.72 43.71 -4.45
CA SER A 442 -6.10 44.11 -4.76
C SER A 442 -6.11 45.20 -5.81
N TYR A 443 -6.88 44.97 -6.85
CA TYR A 443 -7.33 46.05 -7.76
C TYR A 443 -8.74 46.44 -7.37
N PHE A 444 -9.10 47.66 -7.67
CA PHE A 444 -10.38 48.27 -7.31
C PHE A 444 -11.11 48.72 -8.57
N GLN A 445 -12.34 48.25 -8.75
CA GLN A 445 -13.19 48.63 -9.85
C GLN A 445 -14.28 49.57 -9.35
N PRO A 446 -14.47 50.74 -9.94
CA PRO A 446 -15.51 51.67 -9.49
C PRO A 446 -16.91 51.16 -9.84
N ILE A 447 -17.84 51.38 -8.92
CA ILE A 447 -19.27 51.17 -9.06
C ILE A 447 -19.90 52.55 -9.04
N ILE A 448 -20.59 52.89 -10.12
CA ILE A 448 -21.13 54.24 -10.38
C ILE A 448 -22.59 54.28 -9.95
N ASN A 449 -22.96 55.34 -9.23
CA ASN A 449 -24.36 55.65 -9.00
C ASN A 449 -25.01 56.16 -10.29
N ASN A 450 -26.08 55.48 -10.74
CA ASN A 450 -26.71 55.76 -12.05
C ASN A 450 -27.43 57.12 -12.10
N GLU A 451 -27.81 57.69 -10.97
CA GLU A 451 -28.47 59.01 -10.86
C GLU A 451 -27.44 60.14 -10.91
N THR A 452 -26.42 60.08 -10.01
CA THR A 452 -25.40 61.12 -9.90
C THR A 452 -24.27 61.00 -10.90
N GLN A 453 -24.06 59.79 -11.43
CA GLN A 453 -22.94 59.43 -12.27
C GLN A 453 -21.56 59.57 -11.60
N GLU A 454 -21.52 59.56 -10.27
CA GLU A 454 -20.31 59.62 -9.46
C GLU A 454 -19.93 58.26 -8.95
N ILE A 455 -18.64 58.05 -8.66
CA ILE A 455 -18.16 56.82 -8.02
C ILE A 455 -18.68 56.83 -6.56
N GLU A 456 -19.44 55.82 -6.17
CA GLU A 456 -19.92 55.67 -4.82
C GLU A 456 -19.25 54.53 -4.07
N LYS A 457 -18.89 53.46 -4.80
CA LYS A 457 -18.30 52.25 -4.25
C LYS A 457 -17.13 51.77 -5.13
N TYR A 458 -16.31 50.89 -4.54
CA TYR A 458 -15.30 50.10 -5.25
C TYR A 458 -15.45 48.65 -4.95
N GLU A 459 -15.35 47.76 -5.92
CA GLU A 459 -15.18 46.34 -5.71
C GLU A 459 -13.70 46.00 -5.66
N SER A 460 -13.30 45.28 -4.58
CA SER A 460 -11.94 44.77 -4.39
C SER A 460 -11.77 43.41 -5.10
N LEU A 461 -10.93 43.42 -6.09
CA LEU A 461 -10.69 42.27 -6.98
C LEU A 461 -9.25 41.78 -6.84
N VAL A 462 -9.07 40.53 -6.42
CA VAL A 462 -7.74 39.90 -6.28
C VAL A 462 -7.01 39.86 -7.62
N ARG A 463 -5.72 40.15 -7.59
CA ARG A 463 -4.77 40.00 -8.71
C ARG A 463 -3.51 39.31 -8.23
N LEU A 464 -2.89 38.53 -9.10
CA LEU A 464 -1.60 37.91 -8.87
C LEU A 464 -0.61 38.46 -9.88
N ILE A 465 0.54 38.93 -9.42
CA ILE A 465 1.65 39.32 -10.30
C ILE A 465 2.59 38.11 -10.41
N ASP A 466 2.76 37.60 -11.61
CA ASP A 466 3.66 36.49 -11.87
C ASP A 466 5.13 36.90 -11.83
N GLU A 467 6.06 35.95 -11.98
CA GLU A 467 7.50 36.22 -12.00
C GLU A 467 7.93 37.07 -13.21
N GLY A 468 7.14 37.10 -14.26
CA GLY A 468 7.34 37.93 -15.44
C GLY A 468 6.79 39.35 -15.30
N GLY A 469 6.14 39.68 -14.17
CA GLY A 469 5.49 40.97 -13.94
C GLY A 469 4.10 41.11 -14.56
N ASN A 470 3.51 40.01 -15.08
CA ASN A 470 2.17 40.04 -15.65
C ASN A 470 1.11 39.98 -14.54
N VAL A 471 0.08 40.82 -14.68
CA VAL A 471 -1.05 40.85 -13.76
C VAL A 471 -2.09 39.81 -14.19
N LEU A 472 -2.27 38.80 -13.40
CA LEU A 472 -3.22 37.69 -13.63
C LEU A 472 -4.53 37.96 -12.91
N THR A 473 -5.66 37.62 -13.57
CA THR A 473 -7.01 37.67 -13.00
C THR A 473 -7.33 36.40 -12.21
N PRO A 474 -8.35 36.41 -11.33
CA PRO A 474 -8.79 35.24 -10.56
C PRO A 474 -8.98 33.97 -11.38
N TYR A 475 -9.49 34.09 -12.60
CA TYR A 475 -9.70 32.99 -13.53
C TYR A 475 -8.48 32.07 -13.71
N HIS A 476 -7.27 32.62 -13.64
CA HIS A 476 -6.03 31.86 -13.88
C HIS A 476 -5.50 31.07 -12.67
N PHE A 477 -5.97 31.37 -11.46
CA PHE A 477 -5.37 30.76 -10.26
C PHE A 477 -6.36 30.46 -9.13
N LEU A 478 -7.53 31.11 -9.06
CA LEU A 478 -8.39 31.07 -7.86
C LEU A 478 -9.02 29.68 -7.65
N ASP A 479 -9.44 28.99 -8.71
CA ASP A 479 -10.03 27.65 -8.61
C ASP A 479 -9.03 26.60 -8.08
N ILE A 480 -7.76 26.76 -8.42
CA ILE A 480 -6.70 25.89 -7.92
C ILE A 480 -6.31 26.30 -6.51
N ALA A 481 -6.29 27.59 -6.23
CA ALA A 481 -6.07 28.12 -4.88
C ALA A 481 -7.12 27.57 -3.91
N LYS A 482 -8.41 27.60 -4.25
CA LYS A 482 -9.54 27.08 -3.44
C LYS A 482 -9.37 25.61 -3.03
N LYS A 483 -8.68 24.79 -3.86
CA LYS A 483 -8.37 23.38 -3.59
C LYS A 483 -7.06 23.18 -2.83
N SER A 484 -6.38 24.24 -2.42
CA SER A 484 -5.06 24.22 -1.79
C SER A 484 -5.07 24.87 -0.41
N LYS A 485 -3.98 24.70 0.34
CA LYS A 485 -3.75 25.37 1.63
C LYS A 485 -3.51 26.88 1.53
N TYR A 486 -3.36 27.42 0.31
CA TYR A 486 -3.01 28.82 0.09
C TYR A 486 -4.21 29.76 0.01
N TYR A 487 -5.41 29.21 -0.22
CA TYR A 487 -6.62 30.01 -0.37
C TYR A 487 -6.92 30.93 0.84
N PRO A 488 -6.86 30.43 2.10
CA PRO A 488 -7.07 31.32 3.26
C PRO A 488 -6.06 32.47 3.34
N LEU A 489 -4.81 32.20 2.94
CA LEU A 489 -3.77 33.26 2.93
C LEU A 489 -4.06 34.36 1.92
N ILE A 490 -4.62 33.99 0.76
CA ILE A 490 -5.07 34.94 -0.24
C ILE A 490 -6.23 35.76 0.28
N THR A 491 -7.23 35.11 0.90
CA THR A 491 -8.38 35.80 1.52
C THR A 491 -7.90 36.78 2.59
N ASP A 492 -6.99 36.38 3.47
CA ASP A 492 -6.43 37.26 4.52
C ASP A 492 -5.75 38.49 3.95
N ILE A 493 -4.96 38.34 2.86
CA ILE A 493 -4.27 39.45 2.19
C ILE A 493 -5.31 40.40 1.59
N ILE A 494 -6.32 39.90 0.91
CA ILE A 494 -7.35 40.72 0.26
C ILE A 494 -8.21 41.45 1.30
N LEU A 495 -8.54 40.79 2.41
CA LEU A 495 -9.21 41.45 3.53
C LEU A 495 -8.39 42.65 4.08
N GLU A 496 -7.10 42.43 4.36
CA GLU A 496 -6.22 43.52 4.85
C GLU A 496 -6.13 44.69 3.83
N HIS A 497 -5.97 44.41 2.55
CA HIS A 497 -5.93 45.43 1.50
C HIS A 497 -7.25 46.18 1.37
N SER A 498 -8.38 45.47 1.41
CA SER A 498 -9.70 46.06 1.23
C SER A 498 -10.08 46.95 2.43
N PHE A 499 -9.75 46.50 3.65
CA PHE A 499 -9.97 47.34 4.85
C PHE A 499 -9.06 48.57 4.89
N ALA A 500 -7.81 48.45 4.43
CA ALA A 500 -6.91 49.61 4.31
C ALA A 500 -7.41 50.62 3.27
N ALA A 501 -8.04 50.16 2.17
CA ALA A 501 -8.60 51.01 1.11
C ALA A 501 -9.76 51.88 1.64
N LEU A 502 -10.51 51.47 2.65
CA LEU A 502 -11.57 52.30 3.28
C LEU A 502 -11.08 53.65 3.79
N VAL A 503 -9.86 53.67 4.31
CA VAL A 503 -9.26 54.92 4.83
C VAL A 503 -8.81 55.83 3.66
N GLN A 504 -8.34 55.22 2.57
CA GLN A 504 -7.80 55.97 1.45
C GLN A 504 -8.89 56.56 0.55
N THR A 505 -9.95 55.78 0.25
CA THR A 505 -10.98 56.19 -0.71
C THR A 505 -12.12 57.01 -0.14
N GLN A 506 -12.40 56.89 1.17
CA GLN A 506 -13.62 57.40 1.85
C GLN A 506 -14.94 56.91 1.20
N LYS A 507 -14.88 55.95 0.26
CA LYS A 507 -16.05 55.32 -0.39
C LYS A 507 -16.35 53.96 0.22
N GLU A 508 -17.46 53.35 -0.15
CA GLU A 508 -17.76 51.96 0.20
C GLU A 508 -16.82 50.99 -0.53
N VAL A 509 -16.47 49.91 0.09
CA VAL A 509 -15.63 48.84 -0.53
C VAL A 509 -16.34 47.47 -0.40
N SER A 510 -16.57 46.90 -1.54
CA SER A 510 -17.10 45.53 -1.67
C SER A 510 -15.98 44.50 -1.66
N ILE A 511 -16.19 43.43 -0.92
CA ILE A 511 -15.22 42.33 -0.74
C ILE A 511 -15.92 41.00 -0.99
N ASN A 512 -15.43 40.25 -1.97
CA ASN A 512 -15.92 38.93 -2.30
C ASN A 512 -15.56 37.92 -1.19
N LEU A 513 -16.55 37.19 -0.66
CA LEU A 513 -16.39 36.12 0.30
C LEU A 513 -17.11 34.88 -0.20
N SER A 514 -16.46 33.72 -0.09
CA SER A 514 -17.06 32.42 -0.39
C SER A 514 -17.63 31.80 0.90
N ALA A 515 -18.56 30.84 0.74
CA ALA A 515 -19.03 30.04 1.86
C ALA A 515 -17.89 29.30 2.57
N VAL A 516 -16.85 28.88 1.80
CA VAL A 516 -15.64 28.23 2.35
C VAL A 516 -14.85 29.18 3.27
N ASP A 517 -14.84 30.48 2.99
CA ASP A 517 -14.19 31.48 3.85
C ASP A 517 -14.95 31.61 5.17
N ILE A 518 -16.27 31.60 5.11
CA ILE A 518 -17.14 31.74 6.28
C ILE A 518 -17.17 30.45 7.12
N GLU A 519 -17.06 29.28 6.51
CA GLU A 519 -16.97 28.00 7.24
C GLU A 519 -15.69 27.88 8.09
N LYS A 520 -14.61 28.59 7.75
CA LYS A 520 -13.35 28.57 8.51
C LYS A 520 -13.37 29.56 9.68
N GLU A 521 -13.13 29.05 10.89
CA GLU A 521 -13.10 29.84 12.11
C GLU A 521 -12.00 30.92 12.10
N GLU A 522 -10.82 30.58 11.54
CA GLU A 522 -9.70 31.51 11.43
C GLU A 522 -10.07 32.71 10.57
N THR A 523 -10.73 32.50 9.43
CA THR A 523 -11.15 33.59 8.52
C THR A 523 -12.24 34.44 9.17
N ARG A 524 -13.24 33.84 9.83
CA ARG A 524 -14.24 34.60 10.57
C ARG A 524 -13.62 35.47 11.68
N SER A 525 -12.71 34.88 12.46
CA SER A 525 -11.99 35.59 13.53
C SER A 525 -11.18 36.77 12.96
N LYS A 526 -10.55 36.58 11.82
CA LYS A 526 -9.83 37.66 11.12
C LYS A 526 -10.76 38.76 10.67
N ILE A 527 -11.93 38.43 10.11
CA ILE A 527 -12.92 39.42 9.67
C ILE A 527 -13.38 40.25 10.88
N PHE A 528 -13.77 39.61 12.00
CA PHE A 528 -14.21 40.33 13.17
C PHE A 528 -13.10 41.19 13.80
N MET A 529 -11.86 40.71 13.80
CA MET A 529 -10.71 41.53 14.25
C MET A 529 -10.51 42.77 13.37
N LEU A 530 -10.67 42.64 12.05
CA LEU A 530 -10.57 43.78 11.13
C LEU A 530 -11.75 44.75 11.30
N LEU A 531 -12.97 44.25 11.47
CA LEU A 531 -14.16 45.08 11.76
C LEU A 531 -14.00 45.87 13.04
N GLU A 532 -13.42 45.30 14.10
CA GLU A 532 -13.14 46.06 15.34
C GLU A 532 -12.01 47.08 15.14
N ARG A 533 -10.92 46.74 14.40
CA ARG A 533 -9.82 47.66 14.08
C ARG A 533 -10.29 48.86 13.26
N TYR A 534 -11.21 48.66 12.34
CA TYR A 534 -11.73 49.69 11.43
C TYR A 534 -13.19 50.06 11.76
N LYS A 535 -13.58 50.02 13.03
CA LYS A 535 -14.95 50.15 13.52
C LYS A 535 -15.67 51.42 13.02
N GLU A 536 -14.95 52.55 12.92
CA GLU A 536 -15.50 53.83 12.42
C GLU A 536 -15.89 53.79 10.92
N HIS A 537 -15.41 52.74 10.21
CA HIS A 537 -15.59 52.58 8.78
C HIS A 537 -16.41 51.33 8.41
N SER A 538 -16.85 50.52 9.40
CA SER A 538 -17.53 49.24 9.16
C SER A 538 -18.81 49.38 8.29
N SER A 539 -19.52 50.51 8.43
CA SER A 539 -20.72 50.79 7.62
C SER A 539 -20.44 51.04 6.13
N ARG A 540 -19.19 51.16 5.74
CA ARG A 540 -18.75 51.31 4.36
C ARG A 540 -18.21 50.00 3.75
N ILE A 541 -18.31 48.88 4.50
CA ILE A 541 -17.98 47.55 4.02
C ILE A 541 -19.22 46.89 3.44
N VAL A 542 -19.03 46.23 2.30
CA VAL A 542 -20.03 45.34 1.68
C VAL A 542 -19.37 43.98 1.48
N PHE A 543 -19.94 42.93 2.07
CA PHE A 543 -19.52 41.56 1.71
C PHE A 543 -20.40 41.00 0.61
N GLU A 544 -19.76 40.53 -0.46
CA GLU A 544 -20.43 39.95 -1.63
C GLU A 544 -20.37 38.43 -1.53
N LEU A 545 -21.53 37.76 -1.63
CA LEU A 545 -21.71 36.32 -1.53
C LEU A 545 -22.30 35.81 -2.82
N LEU A 546 -21.76 34.70 -3.37
CA LEU A 546 -22.27 34.09 -4.58
C LEU A 546 -23.65 33.43 -4.36
N GLU A 547 -24.56 33.56 -5.36
CA GLU A 547 -25.88 32.95 -5.31
C GLU A 547 -25.85 31.42 -5.20
N ASP A 548 -25.00 30.77 -5.99
CA ASP A 548 -25.02 29.30 -6.23
C ASP A 548 -23.98 28.50 -5.41
N GLU A 549 -23.35 29.08 -4.37
CA GLU A 549 -22.41 28.29 -3.56
C GLU A 549 -23.09 27.16 -2.78
N ASN A 550 -22.47 25.96 -2.88
CA ASN A 550 -22.84 24.79 -2.08
C ASN A 550 -22.44 25.00 -0.61
N VAL A 551 -23.33 25.62 0.15
CA VAL A 551 -23.16 25.88 1.58
C VAL A 551 -23.42 24.60 2.36
N LYS A 552 -22.39 24.05 3.01
CA LYS A 552 -22.52 22.85 3.86
C LYS A 552 -23.22 23.17 5.18
N ASN A 553 -23.02 24.37 5.72
CA ASN A 553 -23.60 24.81 6.98
C ASN A 553 -24.35 26.13 6.80
N PHE A 554 -25.62 26.05 6.43
CA PHE A 554 -26.47 27.20 6.19
C PHE A 554 -26.72 28.06 7.45
N GLU A 555 -26.86 27.43 8.60
CA GLU A 555 -27.10 28.16 9.87
C GLU A 555 -25.89 29.03 10.27
N LEU A 556 -24.67 28.47 10.11
CA LEU A 556 -23.44 29.23 10.38
C LEU A 556 -23.32 30.48 9.50
N LEU A 557 -23.66 30.34 8.20
CA LEU A 557 -23.66 31.47 7.27
C LEU A 557 -24.68 32.55 7.69
N LYS A 558 -25.88 32.14 8.10
CA LYS A 558 -26.92 33.04 8.58
C LYS A 558 -26.53 33.77 9.86
N GLU A 559 -25.91 33.05 10.79
CA GLU A 559 -25.36 33.66 12.02
C GLU A 559 -24.30 34.69 11.69
N PHE A 560 -23.34 34.36 10.83
CA PHE A 560 -22.29 35.27 10.39
C PHE A 560 -22.87 36.54 9.75
N ILE A 561 -23.83 36.41 8.82
CA ILE A 561 -24.52 37.56 8.19
C ILE A 561 -25.19 38.44 9.26
N SER A 562 -25.90 37.83 10.19
CA SER A 562 -26.58 38.57 11.28
C SER A 562 -25.56 39.36 12.12
N ASP A 563 -24.43 38.77 12.46
CA ASP A 563 -23.44 39.40 13.35
C ASP A 563 -22.68 40.53 12.64
N VAL A 564 -22.29 40.38 11.37
CA VAL A 564 -21.62 41.45 10.63
C VAL A 564 -22.58 42.64 10.36
N LYS A 565 -23.87 42.34 10.11
CA LYS A 565 -24.91 43.41 9.98
C LYS A 565 -25.09 44.21 11.26
N LYS A 566 -25.01 43.60 12.44
CA LYS A 566 -25.04 44.34 13.73
C LYS A 566 -23.89 45.33 13.87
N LEU A 567 -22.76 45.07 13.16
CA LEU A 567 -21.60 45.97 13.11
C LEU A 567 -21.69 47.01 12.00
N GLY A 568 -22.81 47.07 11.27
CA GLY A 568 -23.09 48.04 10.21
C GLY A 568 -22.64 47.60 8.80
N VAL A 569 -22.10 46.39 8.63
CA VAL A 569 -21.69 45.88 7.34
C VAL A 569 -22.90 45.56 6.46
N LYS A 570 -22.81 45.87 5.17
CA LYS A 570 -23.82 45.52 4.18
C LYS A 570 -23.52 44.19 3.52
N ILE A 571 -24.56 43.49 3.07
CA ILE A 571 -24.46 42.23 2.34
C ILE A 571 -24.96 42.42 0.91
N ALA A 572 -24.18 41.96 -0.07
CA ALA A 572 -24.59 41.88 -1.46
C ALA A 572 -24.66 40.40 -1.86
N ILE A 573 -25.63 40.06 -2.71
CA ILE A 573 -25.67 38.79 -3.42
C ILE A 573 -25.14 39.01 -4.83
N ASP A 574 -24.15 38.22 -5.21
CA ASP A 574 -23.45 38.33 -6.48
C ASP A 574 -23.93 37.28 -7.51
N ASP A 575 -23.69 37.57 -8.79
CA ASP A 575 -24.05 36.75 -9.97
C ASP A 575 -25.52 36.36 -10.04
N PHE A 576 -26.44 37.23 -9.55
CA PHE A 576 -27.88 36.90 -9.48
C PHE A 576 -28.51 36.82 -10.87
N GLY A 577 -29.12 35.65 -11.16
CA GLY A 577 -29.80 35.37 -12.43
C GLY A 577 -28.97 34.53 -13.40
N SER A 578 -27.75 34.10 -13.05
CA SER A 578 -26.90 33.27 -13.89
C SER A 578 -27.35 31.81 -13.98
N GLY A 579 -28.20 31.33 -13.03
CA GLY A 579 -28.58 29.91 -12.90
C GLY A 579 -30.03 29.73 -12.46
N TYR A 580 -30.27 28.71 -11.61
CA TYR A 580 -31.56 28.50 -10.96
C TYR A 580 -31.71 29.41 -9.75
N SER A 581 -32.08 30.69 -10.01
CA SER A 581 -32.20 31.70 -8.93
C SER A 581 -33.16 31.26 -7.82
N ASN A 582 -32.61 31.10 -6.61
CA ASN A 582 -33.38 30.67 -5.45
C ASN A 582 -33.82 31.89 -4.62
N PHE A 583 -34.96 32.44 -4.95
CA PHE A 583 -35.57 33.58 -4.23
C PHE A 583 -35.78 33.30 -2.74
N GLU A 584 -35.93 32.04 -2.32
CA GLU A 584 -36.06 31.65 -0.91
C GLU A 584 -34.79 31.97 -0.12
N ARG A 585 -33.60 31.71 -0.69
CA ARG A 585 -32.31 32.07 -0.08
C ARG A 585 -32.15 33.58 0.10
N LEU A 586 -32.59 34.37 -0.89
CA LEU A 586 -32.57 35.83 -0.80
C LEU A 586 -33.33 36.33 0.41
N ILE A 587 -34.51 35.79 0.67
CA ILE A 587 -35.35 36.19 1.84
C ILE A 587 -34.61 35.88 3.15
N HIS A 588 -33.93 34.76 3.23
CA HIS A 588 -33.18 34.34 4.42
C HIS A 588 -31.95 35.18 4.72
N PHE A 589 -31.24 35.64 3.69
CA PHE A 589 -30.04 36.47 3.86
C PHE A 589 -30.35 37.96 4.03
N SER A 590 -31.56 38.39 3.65
CA SER A 590 -32.00 39.80 3.70
C SER A 590 -30.88 40.74 3.16
N PRO A 591 -30.43 40.59 1.91
CA PRO A 591 -29.31 41.39 1.40
C PRO A 591 -29.68 42.88 1.30
N ASP A 592 -28.67 43.73 1.36
CA ASP A 592 -28.80 45.17 1.14
C ASP A 592 -28.66 45.52 -0.34
N ILE A 593 -27.92 44.68 -1.09
CA ILE A 593 -27.57 44.89 -2.48
C ILE A 593 -27.75 43.60 -3.28
N LEU A 594 -28.24 43.71 -4.52
CA LEU A 594 -28.35 42.61 -5.49
C LEU A 594 -27.58 42.97 -6.75
N LYS A 595 -26.53 42.18 -7.08
CA LYS A 595 -25.75 42.37 -8.29
C LYS A 595 -26.34 41.50 -9.40
N ILE A 596 -26.69 42.10 -10.52
CA ILE A 596 -27.30 41.45 -11.70
C ILE A 596 -26.16 40.94 -12.57
N ASP A 597 -26.15 39.61 -12.80
CA ASP A 597 -25.09 38.95 -13.53
C ASP A 597 -24.87 39.51 -14.97
N GLY A 598 -23.64 39.58 -15.34
CA GLY A 598 -23.21 40.13 -16.64
C GLY A 598 -23.77 39.41 -17.85
N SER A 599 -24.13 38.11 -17.75
CA SER A 599 -24.74 37.35 -18.85
C SER A 599 -26.10 37.90 -19.26
N LEU A 600 -26.87 38.47 -18.30
CA LEU A 600 -28.13 39.12 -18.53
C LEU A 600 -27.99 40.54 -19.02
N VAL A 601 -26.95 41.24 -18.48
CA VAL A 601 -26.72 42.68 -18.80
C VAL A 601 -26.12 42.88 -20.18
N ARG A 602 -25.21 42.04 -20.61
CA ARG A 602 -24.54 42.18 -21.94
C ARG A 602 -25.52 42.20 -23.10
N ASP A 603 -26.53 41.35 -23.05
CA ASP A 603 -27.46 41.12 -24.15
C ASP A 603 -28.77 41.91 -23.97
N ILE A 604 -28.86 42.78 -22.97
CA ILE A 604 -30.09 43.48 -22.60
C ILE A 604 -30.68 44.35 -23.72
N ALA A 605 -29.85 44.85 -24.62
CA ALA A 605 -30.24 45.67 -25.77
C ALA A 605 -30.82 44.84 -26.92
N THR A 606 -30.46 43.58 -27.07
CA THR A 606 -30.76 42.73 -28.23
C THR A 606 -31.63 41.52 -27.90
N ASN A 607 -31.71 41.11 -26.62
CA ASN A 607 -32.40 39.92 -26.17
C ASN A 607 -33.59 40.27 -25.27
N GLU A 608 -34.80 40.06 -25.79
CA GLU A 608 -36.05 40.31 -25.05
C GLU A 608 -36.20 39.48 -23.77
N TYR A 609 -35.64 38.27 -23.75
CA TYR A 609 -35.63 37.40 -22.56
C TYR A 609 -34.75 38.02 -21.46
N SER A 610 -33.54 38.42 -21.77
CA SER A 610 -32.65 39.08 -20.82
C SER A 610 -33.24 40.37 -20.29
N LEU A 611 -33.87 41.17 -21.17
CA LEU A 611 -34.55 42.39 -20.76
C LEU A 611 -35.73 42.12 -19.81
N SER A 612 -36.53 41.06 -20.06
CA SER A 612 -37.66 40.66 -19.22
C SER A 612 -37.20 40.16 -17.85
N VAL A 613 -36.14 39.36 -17.79
CA VAL A 613 -35.58 38.86 -16.56
C VAL A 613 -35.02 40.02 -15.72
N VAL A 614 -34.20 40.90 -16.30
CA VAL A 614 -33.65 42.06 -15.60
C VAL A 614 -34.79 42.96 -15.05
N LYS A 615 -35.85 43.22 -15.80
CA LYS A 615 -37.04 43.95 -15.31
C LYS A 615 -37.68 43.29 -14.09
N THR A 616 -37.80 41.97 -14.10
CA THR A 616 -38.35 41.21 -12.99
C THR A 616 -37.49 41.33 -11.73
N ILE A 617 -36.16 41.18 -11.90
CA ILE A 617 -35.19 41.34 -10.81
C ILE A 617 -35.30 42.75 -10.20
N ILE A 618 -35.30 43.79 -11.02
CA ILE A 618 -35.41 45.17 -10.56
C ILE A 618 -36.73 45.43 -9.81
N ALA A 619 -37.86 44.91 -10.33
CA ALA A 619 -39.18 45.04 -9.69
C ALA A 619 -39.16 44.36 -8.30
N PHE A 620 -38.66 43.14 -8.22
CA PHE A 620 -38.51 42.43 -6.95
C PHE A 620 -37.60 43.19 -5.97
N ALA A 621 -36.42 43.62 -6.40
CA ALA A 621 -35.49 44.35 -5.55
C ALA A 621 -36.13 45.65 -4.98
N LYS A 622 -36.85 46.39 -5.81
CA LYS A 622 -37.59 47.58 -5.39
C LYS A 622 -38.65 47.29 -4.32
N GLU A 623 -39.42 46.21 -4.49
CA GLU A 623 -40.43 45.79 -3.52
C GLU A 623 -39.81 45.42 -2.18
N GLN A 624 -38.65 44.76 -2.20
CA GLN A 624 -37.92 44.35 -1.03
C GLN A 624 -36.99 45.47 -0.46
N LYS A 625 -36.92 46.63 -1.08
CA LYS A 625 -36.04 47.77 -0.72
C LYS A 625 -34.54 47.41 -0.81
N ILE A 626 -34.18 46.50 -1.71
CA ILE A 626 -32.80 46.08 -2.00
C ILE A 626 -32.27 46.97 -3.11
N LYS A 627 -31.04 47.44 -2.99
CA LYS A 627 -30.35 48.21 -4.03
C LYS A 627 -29.84 47.28 -5.13
N THR A 628 -29.84 47.76 -6.38
CA THR A 628 -29.39 46.95 -7.53
C THR A 628 -28.09 47.48 -8.11
N VAL A 629 -27.19 46.57 -8.48
CA VAL A 629 -25.96 46.84 -9.27
C VAL A 629 -26.04 46.03 -10.55
N ALA A 630 -25.90 46.66 -11.70
CA ALA A 630 -25.75 45.94 -12.97
C ALA A 630 -24.27 45.81 -13.31
N GLU A 631 -23.86 44.58 -13.56
CA GLU A 631 -22.46 44.27 -13.89
C GLU A 631 -22.20 44.26 -15.42
N PHE A 632 -20.93 44.23 -15.81
CA PHE A 632 -20.48 44.15 -17.21
C PHE A 632 -21.13 45.17 -18.14
N VAL A 633 -21.35 46.39 -17.68
CA VAL A 633 -21.80 47.47 -18.54
C VAL A 633 -20.65 47.89 -19.48
N GLU A 634 -20.77 47.56 -20.77
CA GLU A 634 -19.71 47.70 -21.75
C GLU A 634 -19.85 48.94 -22.64
N ASN A 635 -21.05 49.52 -22.73
CA ASN A 635 -21.32 50.65 -23.59
C ASN A 635 -22.47 51.54 -23.10
N GLU A 636 -22.63 52.71 -23.73
CA GLU A 636 -23.63 53.71 -23.39
C GLU A 636 -25.06 53.23 -23.61
N GLU A 637 -25.31 52.37 -24.60
CA GLU A 637 -26.64 51.86 -24.91
C GLU A 637 -27.16 50.98 -23.74
N ILE A 638 -26.37 50.04 -23.28
CA ILE A 638 -26.66 49.21 -22.12
C ILE A 638 -26.90 50.11 -20.89
N PHE A 639 -26.00 51.04 -20.60
CA PHE A 639 -26.14 51.95 -19.47
C PHE A 639 -27.46 52.76 -19.52
N THR A 640 -27.84 53.28 -20.70
CA THR A 640 -29.05 54.04 -20.87
C THR A 640 -30.30 53.20 -20.62
N ILE A 641 -30.32 51.95 -21.05
CA ILE A 641 -31.41 50.99 -20.78
C ILE A 641 -31.53 50.72 -19.27
N LEU A 642 -30.44 50.41 -18.58
CA LEU A 642 -30.39 50.12 -17.15
C LEU A 642 -30.83 51.35 -16.33
N LYS A 643 -30.39 52.52 -16.64
CA LYS A 643 -30.80 53.76 -16.03
C LYS A 643 -32.32 54.01 -16.19
N ARG A 644 -32.89 53.76 -17.39
CA ARG A 644 -34.33 53.85 -17.61
C ARG A 644 -35.13 52.83 -16.85
N LEU A 645 -34.60 51.61 -16.63
CA LEU A 645 -35.22 50.59 -15.82
C LEU A 645 -35.17 50.89 -14.32
N GLY A 646 -34.33 51.86 -13.93
CA GLY A 646 -34.16 52.31 -12.57
C GLY A 646 -33.30 51.39 -11.74
N VAL A 647 -32.21 50.85 -12.33
CA VAL A 647 -31.09 50.22 -11.61
C VAL A 647 -30.34 51.31 -10.85
N ASP A 648 -29.97 51.02 -9.61
CA ASP A 648 -29.33 52.03 -8.74
C ASP A 648 -27.87 52.28 -9.09
N TYR A 649 -27.13 51.23 -9.39
CA TYR A 649 -25.67 51.34 -9.67
C TYR A 649 -25.30 50.54 -10.91
N SER A 650 -24.18 50.90 -11.54
CA SER A 650 -23.61 50.19 -12.68
C SER A 650 -22.10 50.02 -12.53
N GLN A 651 -21.60 48.89 -13.00
CA GLN A 651 -20.20 48.52 -13.02
C GLN A 651 -19.84 47.92 -14.39
N GLY A 652 -18.70 48.32 -14.94
CA GLY A 652 -18.24 47.73 -16.18
C GLY A 652 -17.16 48.57 -16.88
N TYR A 653 -16.61 48.03 -17.95
CA TYR A 653 -15.52 48.65 -18.72
C TYR A 653 -15.95 49.92 -19.45
N TYR A 654 -17.22 50.20 -19.58
CA TYR A 654 -17.72 51.46 -20.05
C TYR A 654 -17.31 52.62 -19.14
N PHE A 655 -17.21 52.40 -17.84
CA PHE A 655 -16.77 53.40 -16.86
C PHE A 655 -15.27 53.34 -16.59
N ALA A 656 -14.80 52.18 -16.10
CA ALA A 656 -13.40 51.93 -15.83
C ALA A 656 -13.09 50.44 -15.69
N LYS A 657 -11.83 50.08 -15.96
CA LYS A 657 -11.28 48.76 -15.64
C LYS A 657 -10.82 48.75 -14.18
N PRO A 658 -10.72 47.53 -13.58
CA PRO A 658 -10.07 47.39 -12.27
C PRO A 658 -8.62 47.88 -12.32
N GLU A 659 -8.22 48.74 -11.38
CA GLU A 659 -6.87 49.29 -11.27
C GLU A 659 -6.42 49.37 -9.81
N ALA A 660 -5.11 49.48 -9.57
CA ALA A 660 -4.61 49.78 -8.24
C ALA A 660 -5.13 51.16 -7.76
N LEU A 661 -5.53 51.27 -6.52
CA LEU A 661 -5.92 52.57 -5.98
C LEU A 661 -4.74 53.54 -6.09
N GLN A 662 -4.95 54.61 -6.84
CA GLN A 662 -3.99 55.74 -6.85
C GLN A 662 -4.08 56.40 -5.50
N VAL A 663 -2.97 56.42 -4.75
CA VAL A 663 -2.85 57.23 -3.55
C VAL A 663 -3.04 58.68 -3.96
N VAL A 664 -4.19 59.24 -3.64
CA VAL A 664 -4.36 60.70 -3.76
C VAL A 664 -3.46 61.32 -2.71
N THR A 665 -2.23 61.61 -3.04
CA THR A 665 -1.38 62.49 -2.22
C THR A 665 -2.03 63.87 -2.25
N SER A 666 -2.77 64.19 -1.14
CA SER A 666 -3.28 65.51 -0.84
C SER A 666 -2.12 66.46 -0.53
#